data_2b5a156e927e108ef6c7960f691993d3
#
_entry.id   2b5a156e927e108ef6c7960f691993d3
#
_cell.length_a   1.000
_cell.length_b   1.000
_cell.length_c   1.000
_cell.angle_alpha   90.00
_cell.angle_beta   90.00
_cell.angle_gamma   90.00
#
_symmetry.space_group_name_H-M   'P 1'
#
loop_
_entity.id
_entity.type
_entity.pdbx_description
1 polymer ?
#
loop_
_entity_poly.entity_id
_entity_poly.type
_entity_poly.pdbx_seq_one_letter_code
_entity_poly.pdbx_strand_id
1 'polypeptide(L)'
;MIRILTLFICFVHLSFVVCCQSAYWQQQVNYSIDVTLNDVQHTLDGFVKMEYTNNSPDTLRFIWIHCWPNAYKNDKTAFTDQALENGSTRFYFSNNEERGYMNRLDFRVNGTAAITEDHPRHQDIVKLILPHPLPPHASAKIETPFHVKLPYVFSRGGHAGNTYQVTQWFPKAAVYDRKGWHPMPYLDQGEFYSDFGNYQVQITVPQDYAVAATGELQNAAEKKWLMERQPPQPAPVSKKQPGAKKPKQVVTPVPGPVKTKTLVYRQDNVHDFAWFADKMFIVKTDTLRLPSGRVVTATVYYYRENETNWANSIAMIKRALQTKSQWLGEYPFNVVTVVDGGVGGGMEYPTITVLDDGGSEKSLDFVIDHEVGHNWFQGILASNERIHPWMDEGMNTYYDNRYSLQQYGTTNIDIVRSRSAFANNRLPDDLQGLLVSSITAIKKDQPIETRSENFNAFNYNIIAYSKTGQWMQLLERELGKPLFDSCMREYYRRWQFKHPYPEDFKKLIEEVSGRNLDNTFALLSRKGPIPQPAKRKDIRFAALFSLKDTRSHNYIFAAPAIGYNFYDKLMLGVLLHNYTLPFTRFQFVLSPLYATKSKQFNGIGRMSYSFYPGNRGQRLELAVAGASFSGDNFTDSAGVVHPQRFTKIAPSVKYFFANKNPRSTLTKFIQWRTFLIREQSLLFTRDTINQIDIISFPNKDRYLNQLRFVIENNRVLYPYRGELQADQGDGFVRLGFTGNYFFNYPRGGGLDLRVFAGKFFYLGDRTFLKQFETDPYQLNMTGPKGYEDYTYSNYFIGRNEFDRFSSQQIMMRDGGFKVRTDLLSNKIGKTDDWLIAANLVSPLPNAINPLSVLPFKIPIRVFVDIGTYAGAWKKNAETGRFVYDAGLQLSLFRNVLNIYVPLLYSKVYRDYFKSTIPEKRFWKTVSFSIDIQHINLRRWAPQIPF
;
A
#
# COMPACT_ATOMS: atom_id res chain seq x y z
N MET A 1 75.10 16.74 14.08
CA MET A 1 74.17 17.91 14.00
C MET A 1 73.10 17.78 12.91
N ILE A 2 73.42 17.27 11.74
CA ILE A 2 72.43 17.17 10.63
C ILE A 2 71.26 16.21 10.90
N ARG A 3 71.44 15.10 11.62
CA ARG A 3 70.39 14.15 11.99
C ARG A 3 69.38 14.67 13.08
N ILE A 4 69.82 15.59 13.91
CA ILE A 4 68.94 16.20 14.94
C ILE A 4 68.11 17.30 14.33
N LEU A 5 68.62 18.01 13.33
CA LEU A 5 67.84 19.06 12.64
C LEU A 5 66.69 18.46 11.77
N THR A 6 66.95 17.26 11.14
CA THR A 6 65.90 16.56 10.36
C THR A 6 64.79 16.01 11.24
N LEU A 7 65.09 15.53 12.47
CA LEU A 7 64.04 15.14 13.41
C LEU A 7 63.23 16.30 13.94
N PHE A 8 63.83 17.47 14.12
CA PHE A 8 63.11 18.68 14.58
C PHE A 8 62.19 19.24 13.50
N ILE A 9 62.60 19.19 12.23
CA ILE A 9 61.77 19.62 11.09
C ILE A 9 60.60 18.63 10.84
N CYS A 10 60.80 17.32 11.01
CA CYS A 10 59.72 16.34 10.96
C CYS A 10 58.74 16.50 12.16
N PHE A 11 59.20 16.86 13.35
CA PHE A 11 58.32 17.09 14.51
C PHE A 11 57.51 18.38 14.40
N VAL A 12 58.06 19.43 13.76
CA VAL A 12 57.34 20.69 13.53
C VAL A 12 56.28 20.52 12.40
N HIS A 13 56.47 19.61 11.44
CA HIS A 13 55.46 19.30 10.42
C HIS A 13 54.40 18.31 10.89
N LEU A 14 54.64 17.56 11.98
CA LEU A 14 53.60 16.68 12.56
C LEU A 14 52.65 17.37 13.55
N SER A 15 52.88 18.63 13.88
CA SER A 15 52.10 19.36 14.89
C SER A 15 51.02 20.29 14.34
N PHE A 16 50.77 20.26 13.03
CA PHE A 16 49.69 21.05 12.40
C PHE A 16 48.68 20.23 11.58
N VAL A 17 48.41 19.00 11.95
CA VAL A 17 47.07 18.45 11.69
C VAL A 17 46.23 18.75 12.92
N VAL A 18 46.01 20.04 13.21
CA VAL A 18 44.82 20.47 13.91
C VAL A 18 43.69 20.05 13.01
N CYS A 19 42.98 18.99 13.38
CA CYS A 19 41.61 18.74 12.91
C CYS A 19 40.81 20.00 13.26
N CYS A 20 40.83 20.98 12.37
CA CYS A 20 39.87 22.07 12.38
C CYS A 20 38.52 21.38 12.12
N GLN A 21 37.90 20.86 13.17
CA GLN A 21 36.44 20.61 13.09
C GLN A 21 35.87 21.97 12.73
N SER A 22 35.48 22.15 11.47
CA SER A 22 34.81 23.39 11.04
C SER A 22 33.67 23.63 12.02
N ALA A 23 33.69 24.84 12.64
CA ALA A 23 32.60 25.23 13.53
C ALA A 23 31.27 25.00 12.81
N TYR A 24 30.25 24.52 13.54
CA TYR A 24 28.91 24.33 12.98
C TYR A 24 28.43 25.61 12.32
N TRP A 25 27.89 25.53 11.12
CA TRP A 25 27.24 26.62 10.42
C TRP A 25 25.98 26.10 9.72
N GLN A 26 25.04 26.99 9.50
CA GLN A 26 23.83 26.77 8.69
C GLN A 26 23.47 28.10 8.03
N GLN A 27 22.76 28.06 6.92
CA GLN A 27 22.26 29.27 6.25
C GLN A 27 21.13 29.88 7.07
N GLN A 28 20.85 31.16 6.83
CA GLN A 28 19.66 31.84 7.34
C GLN A 28 18.91 32.43 6.18
N VAL A 29 17.60 32.19 6.10
CA VAL A 29 16.77 32.73 5.02
C VAL A 29 15.51 33.35 5.61
N ASN A 30 15.48 34.69 5.64
CA ASN A 30 14.30 35.41 6.09
C ASN A 30 13.33 35.65 4.94
N TYR A 31 12.04 35.55 5.19
CA TYR A 31 10.99 35.66 4.19
C TYR A 31 10.00 36.77 4.52
N SER A 32 9.71 37.63 3.52
CA SER A 32 8.57 38.54 3.54
C SER A 32 7.72 38.26 2.33
N ILE A 33 6.46 37.84 2.55
CA ILE A 33 5.57 37.33 1.51
C ILE A 33 4.25 38.08 1.56
N ASP A 34 3.82 38.57 0.40
CA ASP A 34 2.47 39.10 0.17
C ASP A 34 1.75 38.13 -0.76
N VAL A 35 0.53 37.68 -0.39
CA VAL A 35 -0.24 36.70 -1.17
C VAL A 35 -1.73 37.00 -1.13
N THR A 36 -2.40 36.84 -2.26
CA THR A 36 -3.84 37.01 -2.43
C THR A 36 -4.46 35.71 -2.95
N LEU A 37 -5.50 35.21 -2.27
CA LEU A 37 -6.31 34.08 -2.69
C LEU A 37 -7.44 34.53 -3.62
N ASN A 38 -7.52 33.91 -4.78
CA ASN A 38 -8.71 33.94 -5.64
C ASN A 38 -9.49 32.62 -5.45
N ASP A 39 -10.58 32.66 -4.68
CA ASP A 39 -11.38 31.47 -4.34
C ASP A 39 -12.36 31.03 -5.46
N VAL A 40 -12.41 31.76 -6.55
CA VAL A 40 -13.16 31.41 -7.77
C VAL A 40 -12.30 30.59 -8.74
N GLN A 41 -11.03 31.02 -8.91
CA GLN A 41 -10.08 30.36 -9.81
C GLN A 41 -9.19 29.35 -9.09
N HIS A 42 -9.24 29.31 -7.76
CA HIS A 42 -8.38 28.50 -6.89
C HIS A 42 -6.90 28.79 -7.12
N THR A 43 -6.54 30.09 -7.15
CA THR A 43 -5.18 30.55 -7.42
C THR A 43 -4.66 31.47 -6.33
N LEU A 44 -3.34 31.53 -6.23
CA LEU A 44 -2.60 32.47 -5.39
C LEU A 44 -1.77 33.37 -6.29
N ASP A 45 -1.88 34.67 -6.11
CA ASP A 45 -0.97 35.67 -6.71
C ASP A 45 -0.15 36.27 -5.58
N GLY A 46 1.16 36.18 -5.66
CA GLY A 46 2.04 36.60 -4.58
C GLY A 46 3.34 37.24 -5.04
N PHE A 47 4.02 37.81 -4.07
CA PHE A 47 5.37 38.37 -4.18
C PHE A 47 6.20 37.93 -2.96
N VAL A 48 7.37 37.35 -3.19
CA VAL A 48 8.29 36.92 -2.14
C VAL A 48 9.58 37.70 -2.19
N LYS A 49 10.04 38.11 -1.00
CA LYS A 49 11.36 38.67 -0.72
C LYS A 49 12.08 37.75 0.22
N MET A 50 13.23 37.24 -0.18
CA MET A 50 14.11 36.38 0.61
C MET A 50 15.39 37.15 0.90
N GLU A 51 15.77 37.24 2.15
CA GLU A 51 17.09 37.67 2.56
C GLU A 51 17.92 36.44 2.90
N TYR A 52 18.81 36.07 1.98
CA TYR A 52 19.63 34.87 2.09
C TYR A 52 21.02 35.24 2.61
N THR A 53 21.40 34.76 3.78
CA THR A 53 22.71 34.96 4.39
C THR A 53 23.56 33.71 4.25
N ASN A 54 24.70 33.85 3.58
CA ASN A 54 25.68 32.78 3.38
C ASN A 54 26.58 32.63 4.60
N ASN A 55 26.24 31.78 5.55
CA ASN A 55 27.06 31.46 6.72
C ASN A 55 28.09 30.34 6.48
N SER A 56 28.16 29.81 5.25
CA SER A 56 29.13 28.79 4.89
C SER A 56 30.53 29.40 4.67
N PRO A 57 31.61 28.59 4.74
CA PRO A 57 32.95 29.02 4.34
C PRO A 57 33.12 29.18 2.83
N ASP A 58 32.10 28.82 2.03
CA ASP A 58 32.18 28.78 0.59
C ASP A 58 31.61 30.03 -0.08
N THR A 59 32.12 30.41 -1.25
CA THR A 59 31.51 31.42 -2.09
C THR A 59 30.46 30.81 -2.99
N LEU A 60 29.19 31.20 -2.83
CA LEU A 60 28.07 30.65 -3.61
C LEU A 60 27.92 31.39 -4.95
N ARG A 61 27.77 30.63 -6.03
CA ARG A 61 27.55 31.15 -7.40
C ARG A 61 26.13 30.98 -7.88
N PHE A 62 25.37 30.12 -7.20
CA PHE A 62 23.95 29.83 -7.47
C PHE A 62 23.24 29.40 -6.18
N ILE A 63 21.92 29.43 -6.20
CA ILE A 63 21.07 28.90 -5.16
C ILE A 63 20.03 28.01 -5.83
N TRP A 64 19.80 26.79 -5.31
CA TRP A 64 18.68 25.97 -5.72
C TRP A 64 17.39 26.50 -5.08
N ILE A 65 16.34 26.64 -5.89
CA ILE A 65 15.01 27.08 -5.45
C ILE A 65 14.00 25.97 -5.71
N HIS A 66 13.26 25.59 -4.69
CA HIS A 66 12.12 24.72 -4.78
C HIS A 66 10.89 25.48 -5.27
N CYS A 67 10.26 24.97 -6.32
CA CYS A 67 8.98 25.42 -6.88
C CYS A 67 7.98 24.27 -6.78
N TRP A 68 7.76 23.74 -5.57
CA TRP A 68 7.05 22.49 -5.29
C TRP A 68 5.64 22.37 -5.88
N PRO A 69 4.82 23.45 -6.07
CA PRO A 69 3.55 23.33 -6.81
C PRO A 69 3.68 22.75 -8.22
N ASN A 70 4.86 22.80 -8.85
CA ASN A 70 5.12 22.18 -10.15
C ASN A 70 5.16 20.65 -10.10
N ALA A 71 5.19 20.01 -8.93
CA ALA A 71 5.01 18.57 -8.79
C ALA A 71 3.63 18.11 -9.27
N TYR A 72 2.64 19.01 -9.25
CA TYR A 72 1.26 18.78 -9.68
C TYR A 72 0.97 19.22 -11.13
N LYS A 73 2.01 19.60 -11.88
CA LYS A 73 1.84 20.16 -13.24
C LYS A 73 1.39 19.13 -14.27
N ASN A 74 1.92 17.92 -14.18
CA ASN A 74 1.63 16.81 -15.10
C ASN A 74 1.97 15.45 -14.47
N ASP A 75 1.74 14.38 -15.23
CA ASP A 75 1.98 12.98 -14.79
C ASP A 75 3.43 12.49 -14.95
N LYS A 76 4.40 13.39 -15.23
CA LYS A 76 5.83 13.09 -15.42
C LYS A 76 6.71 13.66 -14.29
N THR A 77 6.18 13.75 -13.10
CA THR A 77 6.88 14.29 -11.92
C THR A 77 7.26 13.19 -10.95
N ALA A 78 8.24 13.42 -10.09
CA ALA A 78 8.63 12.49 -9.04
C ALA A 78 7.47 12.16 -8.10
N PHE A 79 6.57 13.11 -7.85
CA PHE A 79 5.34 12.90 -7.09
C PHE A 79 4.44 11.86 -7.76
N THR A 80 4.22 11.96 -9.08
CA THR A 80 3.40 10.99 -9.81
C THR A 80 3.99 9.59 -9.74
N ASP A 81 5.30 9.47 -9.97
CA ASP A 81 6.00 8.18 -9.92
C ASP A 81 5.87 7.52 -8.54
N GLN A 82 6.08 8.30 -7.48
CA GLN A 82 5.92 7.79 -6.11
C GLN A 82 4.48 7.42 -5.78
N ALA A 83 3.48 8.23 -6.19
CA ALA A 83 2.06 7.93 -6.00
C ALA A 83 1.67 6.59 -6.65
N LEU A 84 2.14 6.33 -7.88
CA LEU A 84 1.94 5.05 -8.57
C LEU A 84 2.62 3.89 -7.84
N GLU A 85 3.86 4.06 -7.38
CA GLU A 85 4.58 3.05 -6.61
C GLU A 85 3.89 2.74 -5.27
N ASN A 86 3.31 3.76 -4.63
CA ASN A 86 2.53 3.64 -3.40
C ASN A 86 1.07 3.18 -3.63
N GLY A 87 0.69 2.89 -4.88
CA GLY A 87 -0.59 2.26 -5.20
C GLY A 87 -1.73 3.22 -5.51
N SER A 88 -1.47 4.49 -5.79
CA SER A 88 -2.47 5.49 -6.18
C SER A 88 -2.37 5.85 -7.66
N THR A 89 -3.48 5.76 -8.40
CA THR A 89 -3.60 6.26 -9.78
C THR A 89 -4.38 7.58 -9.86
N ARG A 90 -4.82 8.11 -8.72
CA ARG A 90 -5.72 9.27 -8.67
C ARG A 90 -5.13 10.48 -9.39
N PHE A 91 -3.89 10.82 -9.09
CA PHE A 91 -3.21 11.95 -9.73
C PHE A 91 -2.84 11.65 -11.21
N TYR A 92 -2.39 10.45 -11.52
CA TYR A 92 -2.03 10.04 -12.88
C TYR A 92 -3.20 10.26 -13.87
N PHE A 93 -4.42 9.93 -13.47
CA PHE A 93 -5.63 10.09 -14.28
C PHE A 93 -6.36 11.43 -14.08
N SER A 94 -5.79 12.37 -13.32
CA SER A 94 -6.38 13.69 -13.11
C SER A 94 -6.35 14.52 -14.40
N ASN A 95 -7.32 15.40 -14.54
CA ASN A 95 -7.41 16.36 -15.67
C ASN A 95 -6.66 17.66 -15.33
N ASN A 96 -6.57 18.56 -16.31
CA ASN A 96 -5.84 19.82 -16.16
C ASN A 96 -6.50 20.78 -15.16
N GLU A 97 -7.81 20.66 -14.89
CA GLU A 97 -8.52 21.49 -13.92
C GLU A 97 -8.17 21.10 -12.50
N GLU A 98 -7.94 19.81 -12.28
CA GLU A 98 -7.57 19.24 -10.97
C GLU A 98 -6.09 19.42 -10.65
N ARG A 99 -5.24 19.70 -11.65
CA ARG A 99 -3.78 19.86 -11.49
C ARG A 99 -3.41 21.29 -11.10
N GLY A 100 -2.21 21.42 -10.49
CA GLY A 100 -1.66 22.70 -10.05
C GLY A 100 -0.28 22.97 -10.64
N TYR A 101 0.18 24.21 -10.55
CA TYR A 101 1.52 24.63 -10.98
C TYR A 101 1.89 25.97 -10.37
N MET A 102 3.17 26.33 -10.49
CA MET A 102 3.71 27.65 -10.21
C MET A 102 4.33 28.25 -11.47
N ASN A 103 4.07 29.53 -11.72
CA ASN A 103 4.67 30.29 -12.82
C ASN A 103 4.83 31.78 -12.48
N ARG A 104 5.09 32.64 -13.46
CA ARG A 104 5.35 34.08 -13.32
C ARG A 104 6.57 34.40 -12.45
N LEU A 105 7.58 33.53 -12.46
CA LEU A 105 8.83 33.75 -11.75
C LEU A 105 9.74 34.72 -12.53
N ASP A 106 10.06 35.87 -11.94
CA ASP A 106 11.01 36.87 -12.45
C ASP A 106 11.98 37.23 -11.33
N PHE A 107 13.01 36.39 -11.15
CA PHE A 107 13.95 36.55 -10.05
C PHE A 107 14.87 37.74 -10.25
N ARG A 108 14.99 38.56 -9.18
CA ARG A 108 15.97 39.60 -9.06
C ARG A 108 16.82 39.37 -7.83
N VAL A 109 18.12 39.55 -7.97
CA VAL A 109 19.10 39.47 -6.86
C VAL A 109 19.73 40.84 -6.67
N ASN A 110 19.53 41.47 -5.51
CA ASN A 110 19.95 42.85 -5.21
C ASN A 110 19.49 43.85 -6.28
N GLY A 111 18.25 43.66 -6.79
CA GLY A 111 17.67 44.50 -7.83
C GLY A 111 18.06 44.11 -9.26
N THR A 112 19.09 43.32 -9.48
CA THR A 112 19.55 42.86 -10.81
C THR A 112 18.78 41.60 -11.23
N ALA A 113 18.30 41.57 -12.48
CA ALA A 113 17.64 40.37 -13.04
C ALA A 113 18.59 39.17 -13.03
N ALA A 114 18.11 38.03 -12.59
CA ALA A 114 18.90 36.82 -12.46
C ALA A 114 18.36 35.70 -13.36
N ILE A 115 19.26 34.89 -13.91
CA ILE A 115 18.93 33.77 -14.81
C ILE A 115 18.60 32.54 -13.98
N THR A 116 17.61 31.76 -14.42
CA THR A 116 17.31 30.43 -13.86
C THR A 116 17.59 29.33 -14.86
N GLU A 117 18.10 28.22 -14.38
CA GLU A 117 18.28 26.96 -15.14
C GLU A 117 17.34 25.89 -14.56
N ASP A 118 16.71 25.11 -15.42
CA ASP A 118 15.88 23.97 -14.97
C ASP A 118 16.74 22.87 -14.36
N HIS A 119 16.22 22.23 -13.30
CA HIS A 119 16.87 21.04 -12.78
C HIS A 119 16.74 19.88 -13.78
N PRO A 120 17.81 19.09 -14.06
CA PRO A 120 17.83 18.12 -15.16
C PRO A 120 16.81 16.98 -15.02
N ARG A 121 16.22 16.75 -13.85
CA ARG A 121 15.28 15.63 -13.60
C ARG A 121 13.95 16.06 -12.97
N HIS A 122 13.87 17.23 -12.34
CA HIS A 122 12.73 17.62 -11.51
C HIS A 122 12.17 18.96 -11.91
N GLN A 123 10.92 19.00 -12.38
CA GLN A 123 10.24 20.19 -12.88
C GLN A 123 9.87 21.20 -11.78
N ASP A 124 9.95 20.79 -10.53
CA ASP A 124 9.64 21.56 -9.33
C ASP A 124 10.87 22.11 -8.61
N ILE A 125 12.01 22.16 -9.31
CA ILE A 125 13.27 22.72 -8.82
C ILE A 125 13.91 23.54 -9.94
N VAL A 126 14.40 24.75 -9.59
CA VAL A 126 15.18 25.60 -10.50
C VAL A 126 16.48 26.02 -9.83
N LYS A 127 17.50 26.28 -10.64
CA LYS A 127 18.79 26.79 -10.20
C LYS A 127 18.88 28.27 -10.51
N LEU A 128 18.90 29.10 -9.49
CA LEU A 128 19.05 30.55 -9.60
C LEU A 128 20.54 30.91 -9.68
N ILE A 129 20.98 31.43 -10.81
CA ILE A 129 22.35 31.86 -11.03
C ILE A 129 22.50 33.26 -10.45
N LEU A 130 23.44 33.44 -9.51
CA LEU A 130 23.69 34.72 -8.87
C LEU A 130 24.45 35.65 -9.83
N PRO A 131 23.96 36.87 -10.11
CA PRO A 131 24.68 37.84 -10.95
C PRO A 131 26.10 38.17 -10.46
N HIS A 132 26.27 38.13 -9.14
CA HIS A 132 27.57 38.23 -8.45
C HIS A 132 27.70 37.09 -7.45
N PRO A 133 28.86 36.43 -7.38
CA PRO A 133 29.11 35.42 -6.36
C PRO A 133 28.89 35.97 -4.95
N LEU A 134 28.23 35.17 -4.07
CA LEU A 134 27.94 35.52 -2.68
C LEU A 134 29.03 34.95 -1.77
N PRO A 135 29.97 35.80 -1.28
CA PRO A 135 31.05 35.30 -0.43
C PRO A 135 30.56 34.86 0.96
N PRO A 136 31.41 34.20 1.77
CA PRO A 136 31.12 33.88 3.17
C PRO A 136 30.65 35.11 3.95
N HIS A 137 29.67 34.94 4.83
CA HIS A 137 29.06 35.95 5.71
C HIS A 137 28.39 37.14 4.99
N ALA A 138 28.20 37.07 3.67
CA ALA A 138 27.46 38.10 2.93
C ALA A 138 25.99 37.69 2.78
N SER A 139 25.12 38.69 2.58
CA SER A 139 23.69 38.48 2.33
C SER A 139 23.28 38.93 0.93
N ALA A 140 22.31 38.25 0.35
CA ALA A 140 21.68 38.59 -0.91
C ALA A 140 20.17 38.74 -0.74
N LYS A 141 19.61 39.82 -1.31
CA LYS A 141 18.17 40.04 -1.37
C LYS A 141 17.65 39.45 -2.68
N ILE A 142 16.82 38.40 -2.59
CA ILE A 142 16.23 37.71 -3.73
C ILE A 142 14.72 38.00 -3.75
N GLU A 143 14.23 38.48 -4.86
CA GLU A 143 12.83 38.89 -5.03
C GLU A 143 12.24 38.26 -6.28
N THR A 144 10.96 37.83 -6.22
CA THR A 144 10.21 37.36 -7.39
C THR A 144 8.70 37.46 -7.17
N PRO A 145 7.92 37.90 -8.17
CA PRO A 145 6.50 37.59 -8.21
C PRO A 145 6.31 36.08 -8.41
N PHE A 146 5.15 35.56 -8.04
CA PHE A 146 4.77 34.18 -8.35
C PHE A 146 3.26 34.07 -8.47
N HIS A 147 2.82 33.11 -9.28
CA HIS A 147 1.44 32.69 -9.40
C HIS A 147 1.34 31.18 -9.22
N VAL A 148 0.46 30.73 -8.33
CA VAL A 148 0.19 29.32 -8.09
C VAL A 148 -1.26 28.99 -8.42
N LYS A 149 -1.46 28.01 -9.30
CA LYS A 149 -2.73 27.32 -9.39
C LYS A 149 -2.72 26.18 -8.38
N LEU A 150 -3.63 26.23 -7.41
CA LEU A 150 -3.74 25.18 -6.40
C LEU A 150 -4.36 23.93 -7.02
N PRO A 151 -3.77 22.74 -6.78
CA PRO A 151 -4.36 21.49 -7.24
C PRO A 151 -5.58 21.11 -6.40
N TYR A 152 -6.37 20.17 -6.87
CA TYR A 152 -7.22 19.40 -5.96
C TYR A 152 -6.34 18.75 -4.88
N VAL A 153 -6.89 18.53 -3.68
CA VAL A 153 -6.11 17.86 -2.61
C VAL A 153 -5.79 16.42 -3.03
N PHE A 154 -4.58 16.21 -3.53
CA PHE A 154 -4.02 14.90 -3.86
C PHE A 154 -3.07 14.37 -2.80
N SER A 155 -2.44 15.30 -2.05
CA SER A 155 -1.48 15.06 -0.99
C SER A 155 -1.67 16.15 0.09
N ARG A 156 -0.62 16.78 0.58
CA ARG A 156 -0.63 17.70 1.73
C ARG A 156 -1.28 19.05 1.46
N GLY A 157 -1.30 19.51 0.22
CA GLY A 157 -1.78 20.84 -0.17
C GLY A 157 -2.76 20.81 -1.33
N GLY A 158 -3.56 21.90 -1.44
CA GLY A 158 -4.51 22.09 -2.50
C GLY A 158 -5.85 22.65 -2.02
N HIS A 159 -6.93 22.38 -2.76
CA HIS A 159 -8.27 22.78 -2.39
C HIS A 159 -9.31 21.66 -2.55
N ALA A 160 -10.38 21.72 -1.75
CA ALA A 160 -11.57 20.89 -1.87
C ALA A 160 -12.80 21.80 -1.79
N GLY A 161 -13.30 22.25 -2.95
CA GLY A 161 -14.26 23.36 -2.99
C GLY A 161 -13.62 24.63 -2.41
N ASN A 162 -14.24 25.22 -1.37
CA ASN A 162 -13.76 26.44 -0.72
C ASN A 162 -12.91 26.17 0.55
N THR A 163 -12.49 24.94 0.77
CA THR A 163 -11.50 24.57 1.79
C THR A 163 -10.10 24.61 1.17
N TYR A 164 -9.20 25.30 1.78
CA TYR A 164 -7.83 25.49 1.29
C TYR A 164 -6.81 24.98 2.31
N GLN A 165 -5.88 24.15 1.82
CA GLN A 165 -4.67 23.72 2.52
C GLN A 165 -3.48 24.24 1.72
N VAL A 166 -2.84 25.32 2.19
CA VAL A 166 -1.79 26.01 1.44
C VAL A 166 -0.43 25.71 2.07
N THR A 167 0.19 24.69 1.51
CA THR A 167 1.46 24.13 2.01
C THR A 167 2.44 24.01 0.85
N GLN A 168 3.75 24.18 1.09
CA GLN A 168 4.83 24.17 0.07
C GLN A 168 4.50 25.05 -1.14
N TRP A 169 3.97 26.25 -0.93
CA TRP A 169 3.23 27.05 -1.90
C TRP A 169 4.02 28.24 -2.49
N PHE A 170 5.14 28.62 -1.93
CA PHE A 170 5.96 29.74 -2.38
C PHE A 170 7.35 29.25 -2.84
N PRO A 171 8.07 30.03 -3.69
CA PRO A 171 9.45 29.72 -4.04
C PRO A 171 10.35 29.72 -2.80
N LYS A 172 11.08 28.61 -2.56
CA LYS A 172 11.84 28.40 -1.32
C LYS A 172 13.27 27.98 -1.61
N ALA A 173 14.25 28.59 -0.95
CA ALA A 173 15.65 28.20 -1.09
C ALA A 173 15.87 26.77 -0.55
N ALA A 174 16.65 25.96 -1.27
CA ALA A 174 17.10 24.67 -0.79
C ALA A 174 18.22 24.86 0.25
N VAL A 175 18.32 23.94 1.20
CA VAL A 175 19.37 23.93 2.22
C VAL A 175 20.74 23.73 1.58
N TYR A 176 21.71 24.54 2.01
CA TYR A 176 23.13 24.29 1.80
C TYR A 176 23.81 24.17 3.16
N ASP A 177 24.30 22.97 3.47
CA ASP A 177 24.96 22.67 4.73
C ASP A 177 26.33 22.01 4.53
N ARG A 178 26.95 21.51 5.59
CA ARG A 178 28.26 20.84 5.55
C ARG A 178 28.33 19.58 4.67
N LYS A 179 27.18 19.05 4.20
CA LYS A 179 27.10 17.94 3.24
C LYS A 179 26.82 18.42 1.81
N GLY A 180 26.70 19.75 1.60
CA GLY A 180 26.44 20.37 0.31
C GLY A 180 25.00 20.79 0.10
N TRP A 181 24.56 20.92 -1.16
CA TRP A 181 23.21 21.29 -1.52
C TRP A 181 22.22 20.11 -1.39
N HIS A 182 21.02 20.41 -0.88
CA HIS A 182 19.92 19.45 -0.73
C HIS A 182 18.67 19.83 -1.56
N PRO A 183 18.78 19.99 -2.89
CA PRO A 183 17.61 20.17 -3.73
C PRO A 183 16.79 18.85 -3.74
N MET A 184 15.50 18.93 -3.41
CA MET A 184 14.64 17.76 -3.32
C MET A 184 13.29 18.01 -4.02
N PRO A 185 12.80 17.06 -4.84
CA PRO A 185 11.47 17.16 -5.42
C PRO A 185 10.40 17.00 -4.35
N TYR A 186 9.21 17.53 -4.64
CA TYR A 186 8.04 17.23 -3.83
C TYR A 186 7.69 15.74 -3.92
N LEU A 187 7.51 15.09 -2.78
CA LEU A 187 7.05 13.73 -2.64
C LEU A 187 5.93 13.64 -1.60
N ASP A 188 5.04 12.66 -1.74
CA ASP A 188 4.00 12.37 -0.77
C ASP A 188 4.56 11.66 0.47
N GLN A 189 5.51 10.75 0.27
CA GLN A 189 6.22 10.02 1.33
C GLN A 189 7.59 10.62 1.55
N GLY A 190 7.82 11.11 2.78
CA GLY A 190 9.05 11.77 3.22
C GLY A 190 8.92 13.28 3.28
N GLU A 191 9.43 13.83 4.37
CA GLU A 191 9.25 15.22 4.77
C GLU A 191 10.20 16.18 4.06
N PHE A 192 10.11 17.47 4.39
CA PHE A 192 10.84 18.55 3.73
C PHE A 192 11.96 19.07 4.62
N TYR A 193 13.08 19.44 4.02
CA TYR A 193 14.25 19.96 4.71
C TYR A 193 14.50 21.39 4.26
N SER A 194 14.56 22.33 5.20
CA SER A 194 14.66 23.78 4.94
C SER A 194 15.42 24.51 6.03
N ASP A 195 16.10 25.62 5.67
CA ASP A 195 16.83 26.47 6.60
C ASP A 195 15.89 27.30 7.48
N PHE A 196 16.33 27.60 8.71
CA PHE A 196 15.64 28.50 9.62
C PHE A 196 15.70 29.96 9.15
N GLY A 197 14.63 30.68 9.45
CA GLY A 197 14.52 32.11 9.20
C GLY A 197 13.33 32.73 9.91
N ASN A 198 13.16 34.03 9.70
CA ASN A 198 12.05 34.83 10.19
C ASN A 198 11.05 35.00 9.05
N TYR A 199 9.77 34.79 9.35
CA TYR A 199 8.68 34.93 8.39
C TYR A 199 7.76 36.06 8.75
N GLN A 200 7.48 36.94 7.78
CA GLN A 200 6.39 37.90 7.81
C GLN A 200 5.52 37.66 6.58
N VAL A 201 4.29 37.24 6.79
CA VAL A 201 3.38 36.87 5.69
C VAL A 201 2.09 37.66 5.77
N GLN A 202 1.73 38.32 4.68
CA GLN A 202 0.48 39.04 4.49
C GLN A 202 -0.44 38.21 3.59
N ILE A 203 -1.56 37.76 4.14
CA ILE A 203 -2.51 36.90 3.43
C ILE A 203 -3.80 37.68 3.20
N THR A 204 -4.14 37.92 1.93
CA THR A 204 -5.38 38.57 1.52
C THR A 204 -6.38 37.53 1.06
N VAL A 205 -7.55 37.47 1.72
CA VAL A 205 -8.63 36.51 1.44
C VAL A 205 -9.97 37.21 1.42
N PRO A 206 -11.02 36.61 0.83
CA PRO A 206 -12.40 37.09 1.05
C PRO A 206 -12.75 37.20 2.54
N GLN A 207 -13.57 38.18 2.90
CA GLN A 207 -13.78 38.60 4.28
C GLN A 207 -14.34 37.50 5.20
N ASP A 208 -15.07 36.53 4.67
CA ASP A 208 -15.77 35.47 5.39
C ASP A 208 -14.88 34.25 5.75
N TYR A 209 -13.66 34.15 5.24
CA TYR A 209 -12.73 33.08 5.59
C TYR A 209 -12.17 33.22 7.00
N ALA A 210 -12.14 32.11 7.75
CA ALA A 210 -11.24 31.97 8.89
C ALA A 210 -9.93 31.39 8.42
N VAL A 211 -8.81 32.00 8.82
CA VAL A 211 -7.47 31.57 8.41
C VAL A 211 -6.67 31.15 9.63
N ALA A 212 -6.11 29.96 9.58
CA ALA A 212 -5.10 29.45 10.51
C ALA A 212 -3.75 29.44 9.80
N ALA A 213 -2.69 29.92 10.42
CA ALA A 213 -1.38 29.96 9.79
C ALA A 213 -0.25 29.78 10.80
N THR A 214 0.96 29.46 10.30
CA THR A 214 2.21 29.47 11.08
C THR A 214 2.39 30.80 11.77
N GLY A 215 2.70 30.78 13.07
CA GLY A 215 3.05 31.95 13.84
C GLY A 215 1.90 32.78 14.39
N GLU A 216 2.21 33.96 14.81
CA GLU A 216 1.31 34.87 15.53
C GLU A 216 0.54 35.77 14.57
N LEU A 217 -0.78 35.75 14.63
CA LEU A 217 -1.65 36.70 13.95
C LEU A 217 -1.45 38.09 14.59
N GLN A 218 -1.17 39.12 13.79
CA GLN A 218 -0.90 40.48 14.29
C GLN A 218 -2.18 41.35 14.37
N ASN A 219 -3.23 41.02 13.61
CA ASN A 219 -4.46 41.81 13.50
C ASN A 219 -5.36 41.61 14.74
N ALA A 220 -5.41 42.60 15.66
CA ALA A 220 -6.24 42.53 16.86
C ALA A 220 -7.73 42.41 16.56
N ALA A 221 -8.22 43.10 15.51
CA ALA A 221 -9.62 43.04 15.08
C ALA A 221 -10.00 41.62 14.59
N GLU A 222 -9.10 40.95 13.89
CA GLU A 222 -9.32 39.58 13.44
C GLU A 222 -9.31 38.58 14.59
N LYS A 223 -8.41 38.73 15.56
CA LYS A 223 -8.42 37.87 16.77
C LYS A 223 -9.77 37.94 17.47
N LYS A 224 -10.34 39.14 17.61
CA LYS A 224 -11.67 39.35 18.21
C LYS A 224 -12.73 38.69 17.33
N TRP A 225 -12.73 38.93 16.03
CA TRP A 225 -13.71 38.36 15.09
C TRP A 225 -13.68 36.83 15.10
N LEU A 226 -12.51 36.17 15.16
CA LEU A 226 -12.37 34.72 15.21
C LEU A 226 -13.02 34.12 16.46
N MET A 227 -13.00 34.81 17.61
CA MET A 227 -13.61 34.37 18.87
C MET A 227 -15.15 34.58 18.88
N GLU A 228 -15.64 35.61 18.20
CA GLU A 228 -17.05 36.02 18.21
C GLU A 228 -17.85 35.45 17.03
N ARG A 229 -17.16 35.00 15.98
CA ARG A 229 -17.84 34.53 14.77
C ARG A 229 -18.66 33.26 14.97
N GLN A 230 -19.81 33.23 14.30
CA GLN A 230 -20.61 32.03 14.13
C GLN A 230 -20.43 31.54 12.69
N PRO A 231 -19.87 30.34 12.46
CA PRO A 231 -19.76 29.83 11.11
C PRO A 231 -21.13 29.58 10.47
N PRO A 232 -21.26 29.70 9.14
CA PRO A 232 -22.50 29.40 8.44
C PRO A 232 -23.02 28.00 8.81
N GLN A 233 -24.32 27.84 8.87
CA GLN A 233 -24.90 26.51 9.03
C GLN A 233 -24.71 25.74 7.70
N PRO A 234 -24.34 24.45 7.74
CA PRO A 234 -24.30 23.63 6.53
C PRO A 234 -25.71 23.66 5.89
N ALA A 235 -25.75 23.89 4.57
CA ALA A 235 -27.00 23.77 3.84
C ALA A 235 -27.60 22.37 4.08
N PRO A 236 -28.89 22.22 4.37
CA PRO A 236 -29.49 20.92 4.60
C PRO A 236 -29.23 20.03 3.38
N VAL A 237 -28.61 18.88 3.62
CA VAL A 237 -28.37 17.89 2.57
C VAL A 237 -29.72 17.41 2.06
N SER A 238 -30.18 17.98 0.95
CA SER A 238 -31.39 17.47 0.30
C SER A 238 -31.08 16.03 -0.13
N LYS A 239 -31.76 15.05 0.46
CA LYS A 239 -31.73 13.66 0.01
C LYS A 239 -32.08 13.68 -1.48
N LYS A 240 -31.06 13.42 -2.36
CA LYS A 240 -31.29 13.35 -3.80
C LYS A 240 -32.39 12.33 -4.06
N GLN A 241 -33.56 12.79 -4.48
CA GLN A 241 -34.58 11.90 -5.02
C GLN A 241 -34.04 11.26 -6.29
N PRO A 242 -34.11 9.94 -6.44
CA PRO A 242 -33.72 9.28 -7.70
C PRO A 242 -34.66 9.77 -8.81
N GLY A 243 -34.07 10.41 -9.84
CA GLY A 243 -34.83 10.87 -11.02
C GLY A 243 -34.90 12.39 -11.23
N ALA A 244 -34.35 13.21 -10.36
CA ALA A 244 -34.34 14.67 -10.59
C ALA A 244 -33.37 15.02 -11.74
N LYS A 245 -33.92 15.60 -12.81
CA LYS A 245 -33.13 16.17 -13.94
C LYS A 245 -32.17 17.21 -13.35
N LYS A 246 -30.93 17.25 -13.85
CA LYS A 246 -29.95 18.28 -13.50
C LYS A 246 -30.61 19.65 -13.63
N PRO A 247 -30.54 20.52 -12.60
CA PRO A 247 -31.04 21.88 -12.75
C PRO A 247 -30.30 22.54 -13.90
N LYS A 248 -31.01 23.24 -14.78
CA LYS A 248 -30.42 24.15 -15.75
C LYS A 248 -29.52 25.12 -14.97
N GLN A 249 -28.30 25.35 -15.47
CA GLN A 249 -27.43 26.38 -14.94
C GLN A 249 -28.23 27.69 -14.86
N VAL A 250 -28.53 28.10 -13.65
CA VAL A 250 -29.00 29.45 -13.37
C VAL A 250 -27.78 30.33 -13.58
N VAL A 251 -27.82 31.22 -14.54
CA VAL A 251 -26.83 32.29 -14.70
C VAL A 251 -26.86 33.09 -13.40
N THR A 252 -25.93 32.83 -12.51
CA THR A 252 -25.75 33.65 -11.31
C THR A 252 -25.36 35.06 -11.75
N PRO A 253 -25.94 36.13 -11.20
CA PRO A 253 -25.48 37.49 -11.47
C PRO A 253 -23.99 37.58 -11.18
N VAL A 254 -23.25 38.35 -12.01
CA VAL A 254 -21.85 38.67 -11.78
C VAL A 254 -21.73 39.18 -10.35
N PRO A 255 -21.00 38.52 -9.44
CA PRO A 255 -20.85 39.01 -8.08
C PRO A 255 -20.22 40.41 -8.10
N GLY A 256 -20.76 41.37 -7.36
CA GLY A 256 -20.11 42.65 -7.12
C GLY A 256 -18.71 42.44 -6.51
N PRO A 257 -17.89 43.47 -6.39
CA PRO A 257 -16.52 43.34 -5.90
C PRO A 257 -16.51 42.64 -4.54
N VAL A 258 -15.85 41.47 -4.47
CA VAL A 258 -15.74 40.66 -3.23
C VAL A 258 -14.96 41.46 -2.19
N LYS A 259 -15.58 41.74 -1.06
CA LYS A 259 -14.85 42.39 0.06
C LYS A 259 -13.76 41.43 0.57
N THR A 260 -12.55 41.94 0.66
CA THR A 260 -11.39 41.18 1.15
C THR A 260 -10.89 41.73 2.49
N LYS A 261 -10.09 40.94 3.17
CA LYS A 261 -9.32 41.34 4.36
C LYS A 261 -7.87 40.85 4.18
N THR A 262 -6.93 41.59 4.76
CA THR A 262 -5.50 41.25 4.79
C THR A 262 -5.08 40.93 6.22
N LEU A 263 -4.53 39.74 6.42
CA LEU A 263 -4.07 39.23 7.70
C LEU A 263 -2.54 39.19 7.70
N VAL A 264 -1.92 39.62 8.78
CA VAL A 264 -0.46 39.61 8.95
C VAL A 264 -0.09 38.59 10.00
N TYR A 265 0.74 37.62 9.61
CA TYR A 265 1.34 36.63 10.51
C TYR A 265 2.85 36.85 10.61
N ARG A 266 3.41 36.63 11.80
CA ARG A 266 4.86 36.68 12.05
C ARG A 266 5.31 35.50 12.88
N GLN A 267 6.45 34.92 12.50
CA GLN A 267 7.12 33.89 13.29
C GLN A 267 8.62 33.95 13.04
N ASP A 268 9.38 33.94 14.12
CA ASP A 268 10.84 33.87 14.09
C ASP A 268 11.31 32.44 14.30
N ASN A 269 12.48 32.11 13.75
CA ASN A 269 13.17 30.83 13.91
C ASN A 269 12.31 29.61 13.52
N VAL A 270 11.69 29.66 12.35
CA VAL A 270 11.00 28.53 11.74
C VAL A 270 11.52 28.29 10.33
N HIS A 271 11.35 27.08 9.82
CA HIS A 271 11.88 26.69 8.52
C HIS A 271 10.79 26.50 7.43
N ASP A 272 9.52 26.69 7.78
CA ASP A 272 8.41 26.67 6.81
C ASP A 272 7.26 27.57 7.26
N PHE A 273 6.33 27.84 6.32
CA PHE A 273 5.12 28.58 6.57
C PHE A 273 3.95 27.97 5.82
N ALA A 274 2.96 27.45 6.55
CA ALA A 274 1.73 26.90 6.03
C ALA A 274 0.51 27.69 6.52
N TRP A 275 -0.59 27.65 5.77
CA TRP A 275 -1.85 28.21 6.19
C TRP A 275 -3.04 27.46 5.63
N PHE A 276 -4.15 27.51 6.37
CA PHE A 276 -5.40 26.81 6.08
C PHE A 276 -6.54 27.81 6.16
N ALA A 277 -7.49 27.74 5.22
CA ALA A 277 -8.59 28.70 5.17
C ALA A 277 -9.91 28.00 4.83
N ASP A 278 -10.91 28.24 5.63
CA ASP A 278 -12.27 27.76 5.41
C ASP A 278 -13.30 28.72 6.04
N LYS A 279 -14.49 28.82 5.41
CA LYS A 279 -15.60 29.61 5.90
C LYS A 279 -16.35 28.92 7.04
N MET A 280 -16.19 27.60 7.18
CA MET A 280 -16.95 26.75 8.10
C MET A 280 -16.24 26.48 9.43
N PHE A 281 -14.99 26.89 9.59
CA PHE A 281 -14.22 26.63 10.82
C PHE A 281 -14.88 27.22 12.07
N ILE A 282 -15.03 26.40 13.10
CA ILE A 282 -15.23 26.82 14.49
C ILE A 282 -13.84 27.01 15.09
N VAL A 283 -13.65 28.11 15.83
CA VAL A 283 -12.36 28.46 16.43
C VAL A 283 -12.50 28.51 17.94
N LYS A 284 -11.60 27.82 18.66
CA LYS A 284 -11.46 27.93 20.12
C LYS A 284 -10.01 28.26 20.48
N THR A 285 -9.83 29.11 21.46
CA THR A 285 -8.52 29.55 21.91
C THR A 285 -8.45 29.56 23.43
N ASP A 286 -7.29 29.14 23.97
CA ASP A 286 -7.00 29.28 25.41
C ASP A 286 -5.47 29.40 25.61
N THR A 287 -5.02 29.69 26.78
CA THR A 287 -3.61 29.94 27.11
C THR A 287 -3.04 28.88 28.04
N LEU A 288 -1.75 28.59 27.90
CA LEU A 288 -0.95 27.78 28.81
C LEU A 288 0.24 28.59 29.29
N ARG A 289 0.44 28.65 30.61
CA ARG A 289 1.69 29.23 31.20
C ARG A 289 2.66 28.08 31.45
N LEU A 290 3.84 28.21 30.87
CA LEU A 290 4.95 27.29 31.06
C LEU A 290 5.79 27.65 32.30
N PRO A 291 6.69 26.74 32.78
CA PRO A 291 7.49 26.98 33.98
C PRO A 291 8.36 28.22 33.94
N SER A 292 8.90 28.62 32.79
CA SER A 292 9.65 29.87 32.62
C SER A 292 8.82 31.15 32.81
N GLY A 293 7.49 31.02 32.85
CA GLY A 293 6.55 32.15 32.79
C GLY A 293 6.05 32.50 31.41
N ARG A 294 6.57 31.88 30.35
CA ARG A 294 6.08 32.00 28.95
C ARG A 294 4.62 31.62 28.85
N VAL A 295 3.86 32.45 28.15
CA VAL A 295 2.43 32.18 27.87
C VAL A 295 2.30 31.71 26.43
N VAL A 296 1.82 30.48 26.23
CA VAL A 296 1.54 29.90 24.92
C VAL A 296 0.06 30.00 24.65
N THR A 297 -0.32 30.57 23.52
CA THR A 297 -1.70 30.60 23.04
C THR A 297 -1.95 29.33 22.22
N ALA A 298 -2.85 28.47 22.68
CA ALA A 298 -3.28 27.26 22.00
C ALA A 298 -4.60 27.56 21.26
N THR A 299 -4.65 27.33 19.96
CA THR A 299 -5.83 27.57 19.12
C THR A 299 -6.19 26.31 18.34
N VAL A 300 -7.49 26.01 18.22
CA VAL A 300 -8.00 24.93 17.38
C VAL A 300 -8.99 25.47 16.37
N TYR A 301 -8.91 24.93 15.14
CA TYR A 301 -9.85 25.16 14.06
C TYR A 301 -10.46 23.80 13.68
N TYR A 302 -11.78 23.65 13.76
CA TYR A 302 -12.43 22.38 13.50
C TYR A 302 -13.83 22.54 12.87
N TYR A 303 -14.38 21.46 12.31
CA TYR A 303 -15.70 21.44 11.72
C TYR A 303 -16.75 21.02 12.73
N ARG A 304 -17.98 21.58 12.60
CA ARG A 304 -19.11 21.29 13.48
C ARG A 304 -19.44 19.79 13.59
N GLU A 305 -19.33 19.06 12.52
CA GLU A 305 -19.57 17.61 12.49
C GLU A 305 -18.59 16.83 13.38
N ASN A 306 -17.41 17.36 13.63
CA ASN A 306 -16.37 16.75 14.45
C ASN A 306 -16.34 17.27 15.90
N GLU A 307 -17.25 18.17 16.28
CA GLU A 307 -17.28 18.83 17.59
C GLU A 307 -17.27 17.84 18.75
N THR A 308 -17.90 16.67 18.62
CA THR A 308 -17.94 15.65 19.68
C THR A 308 -16.53 15.17 20.08
N ASN A 309 -15.65 14.92 19.11
CA ASN A 309 -14.28 14.48 19.37
C ASN A 309 -13.36 15.66 19.71
N TRP A 310 -13.61 16.84 19.11
CA TRP A 310 -12.76 18.03 19.24
C TRP A 310 -13.08 18.91 20.44
N ALA A 311 -14.14 18.63 21.20
CA ALA A 311 -14.56 19.45 22.34
C ALA A 311 -13.45 19.70 23.35
N ASN A 312 -12.60 18.69 23.61
CA ASN A 312 -11.52 18.70 24.59
C ASN A 312 -10.12 18.94 23.97
N SER A 313 -10.02 19.26 22.68
CA SER A 313 -8.73 19.32 21.94
C SER A 313 -7.76 20.35 22.52
N ILE A 314 -8.22 21.48 23.05
CA ILE A 314 -7.36 22.46 23.76
C ILE A 314 -6.67 21.82 24.97
N ALA A 315 -7.38 21.01 25.76
CA ALA A 315 -6.78 20.35 26.91
C ALA A 315 -5.75 19.29 26.48
N MET A 316 -5.97 18.62 25.34
CA MET A 316 -5.02 17.68 24.75
C MET A 316 -3.73 18.39 24.32
N ILE A 317 -3.84 19.52 23.60
CA ILE A 317 -2.69 20.36 23.21
C ILE A 317 -1.88 20.81 24.42
N LYS A 318 -2.55 21.34 25.45
CA LYS A 318 -1.88 21.79 26.68
C LYS A 318 -1.12 20.63 27.34
N ARG A 319 -1.70 19.44 27.38
CA ARG A 319 -1.09 18.23 27.95
C ARG A 319 0.15 17.82 27.15
N ALA A 320 0.06 17.80 25.81
CA ALA A 320 1.18 17.48 24.92
C ALA A 320 2.35 18.48 25.13
N LEU A 321 2.06 19.79 25.16
CA LEU A 321 3.07 20.83 25.40
C LEU A 321 3.74 20.68 26.76
N GLN A 322 2.97 20.47 27.83
CA GLN A 322 3.51 20.30 29.18
C GLN A 322 4.40 19.08 29.30
N THR A 323 3.95 17.96 28.73
CA THR A 323 4.66 16.68 28.82
C THR A 323 5.97 16.71 28.03
N LYS A 324 5.95 17.16 26.80
CA LYS A 324 7.15 17.27 25.95
C LYS A 324 8.12 18.33 26.50
N SER A 325 7.61 19.48 27.00
CA SER A 325 8.44 20.49 27.66
C SER A 325 9.19 19.95 28.90
N GLN A 326 8.53 19.11 29.70
CA GLN A 326 9.15 18.48 30.87
C GLN A 326 10.22 17.46 30.50
N TRP A 327 9.99 16.67 29.44
CA TRP A 327 10.89 15.57 29.08
C TRP A 327 12.10 16.01 28.27
N LEU A 328 11.93 16.95 27.35
CA LEU A 328 12.93 17.38 26.36
C LEU A 328 13.51 18.75 26.66
N GLY A 329 12.65 19.74 26.75
CA GLY A 329 12.99 21.15 26.96
C GLY A 329 11.78 22.01 26.65
N GLU A 330 11.70 23.18 27.25
CA GLU A 330 10.53 24.03 27.19
C GLU A 330 10.21 24.48 25.76
N TYR A 331 8.90 24.43 25.38
CA TYR A 331 8.38 24.93 24.12
C TYR A 331 8.76 26.40 23.89
N PRO A 332 9.47 26.73 22.78
CA PRO A 332 10.08 28.10 22.68
C PRO A 332 9.18 29.14 22.01
N PHE A 333 8.04 28.74 21.44
CA PHE A 333 7.14 29.64 20.71
C PHE A 333 5.98 30.12 21.59
N ASN A 334 5.32 31.21 21.19
CA ASN A 334 4.18 31.78 21.93
C ASN A 334 2.83 31.27 21.45
N VAL A 335 2.80 30.49 20.36
CA VAL A 335 1.57 29.97 19.77
C VAL A 335 1.73 28.51 19.37
N VAL A 336 0.61 27.78 19.37
CA VAL A 336 0.43 26.48 18.78
C VAL A 336 -0.98 26.39 18.25
N THR A 337 -1.14 25.97 17.00
CA THR A 337 -2.41 25.86 16.32
C THR A 337 -2.62 24.42 15.83
N VAL A 338 -3.83 23.88 16.01
CA VAL A 338 -4.22 22.58 15.50
C VAL A 338 -5.44 22.75 14.62
N VAL A 339 -5.42 22.20 13.41
CA VAL A 339 -6.44 22.36 12.39
C VAL A 339 -7.02 20.99 12.00
N ASP A 340 -8.34 20.89 12.01
CA ASP A 340 -9.07 19.80 11.40
C ASP A 340 -9.05 19.98 9.87
N GLY A 341 -8.19 19.22 9.20
CA GLY A 341 -7.98 19.35 7.75
C GLY A 341 -8.92 18.52 6.88
N GLY A 342 -9.61 17.54 7.46
CA GLY A 342 -10.57 16.68 6.76
C GLY A 342 -9.98 15.84 5.62
N VAL A 343 -8.68 15.77 5.44
CA VAL A 343 -8.01 15.03 4.34
C VAL A 343 -6.80 14.25 4.86
N GLY A 344 -7.05 13.00 5.19
CA GLY A 344 -6.10 11.88 5.31
C GLY A 344 -4.72 12.13 5.94
N GLY A 345 -4.60 11.93 7.26
CA GLY A 345 -3.35 11.92 8.00
C GLY A 345 -3.07 13.23 8.72
N GLY A 346 -1.96 13.26 9.47
CA GLY A 346 -1.42 14.45 10.13
C GLY A 346 -0.31 15.09 9.28
N MET A 347 -0.01 16.35 9.60
CA MET A 347 1.16 17.05 9.09
C MET A 347 1.58 18.19 10.03
N GLU A 348 2.85 18.16 10.36
CA GLU A 348 3.52 19.00 11.34
C GLU A 348 4.20 20.23 10.72
N TYR A 349 3.51 21.31 10.48
CA TYR A 349 4.17 22.57 10.14
C TYR A 349 4.58 23.32 11.41
N PRO A 350 5.65 24.14 11.36
CA PRO A 350 6.10 24.88 12.55
C PRO A 350 4.97 25.70 13.17
N THR A 351 4.69 25.46 14.45
CA THR A 351 3.62 26.08 15.26
C THR A 351 2.18 25.84 14.81
N ILE A 352 1.97 25.12 13.71
CA ILE A 352 0.65 24.75 13.21
C ILE A 352 0.67 23.32 12.67
N THR A 353 -0.28 22.53 13.09
CA THR A 353 -0.42 21.14 12.62
C THR A 353 -1.84 20.90 12.10
N VAL A 354 -1.96 20.12 11.05
CA VAL A 354 -3.24 19.71 10.47
C VAL A 354 -3.42 18.22 10.66
N LEU A 355 -4.61 17.79 11.04
CA LEU A 355 -4.92 16.37 11.24
C LEU A 355 -6.37 16.07 10.86
N ASP A 356 -6.70 14.80 10.74
CA ASP A 356 -8.08 14.35 10.57
C ASP A 356 -8.79 14.14 11.91
N ASP A 357 -10.09 13.82 11.89
CA ASP A 357 -10.92 13.65 13.10
C ASP A 357 -10.44 12.52 14.04
N GLY A 358 -9.56 11.63 13.59
CA GLY A 358 -9.05 10.52 14.39
C GLY A 358 -10.09 9.45 14.78
N GLY A 359 -11.36 9.66 14.51
CA GLY A 359 -12.45 8.70 14.73
C GLY A 359 -12.87 8.46 16.20
N SER A 360 -12.09 8.91 17.18
CA SER A 360 -12.43 8.91 18.62
C SER A 360 -11.60 9.96 19.35
N GLU A 361 -12.12 10.44 20.49
CA GLU A 361 -11.40 11.42 21.35
C GLU A 361 -10.00 10.92 21.76
N LYS A 362 -9.87 9.64 22.12
CA LYS A 362 -8.59 9.04 22.50
C LYS A 362 -7.61 8.96 21.33
N SER A 363 -8.10 8.63 20.14
CA SER A 363 -7.28 8.61 18.93
C SER A 363 -6.85 10.02 18.54
N LEU A 364 -7.74 11.00 18.68
CA LEU A 364 -7.46 12.41 18.44
C LEU A 364 -6.38 12.93 19.41
N ASP A 365 -6.45 12.60 20.72
CA ASP A 365 -5.44 12.98 21.70
C ASP A 365 -4.07 12.43 21.36
N PHE A 366 -4.00 11.16 20.91
CA PHE A 366 -2.75 10.56 20.46
C PHE A 366 -2.18 11.26 19.23
N VAL A 367 -3.01 11.55 18.22
CA VAL A 367 -2.55 12.24 17.01
C VAL A 367 -2.15 13.68 17.31
N ILE A 368 -2.87 14.37 18.19
CA ILE A 368 -2.48 15.72 18.67
C ILE A 368 -1.12 15.65 19.38
N ASP A 369 -0.88 14.66 20.26
CA ASP A 369 0.42 14.51 20.94
C ASP A 369 1.55 14.25 19.94
N HIS A 370 1.30 13.44 18.93
CA HIS A 370 2.23 13.14 17.83
C HIS A 370 2.58 14.39 17.03
N GLU A 371 1.57 15.05 16.45
CA GLU A 371 1.77 16.22 15.57
C GLU A 371 2.31 17.45 16.31
N VAL A 372 1.89 17.67 17.54
CA VAL A 372 2.47 18.72 18.40
C VAL A 372 3.90 18.37 18.79
N GLY A 373 4.20 17.08 18.96
CA GLY A 373 5.54 16.57 19.29
C GLY A 373 6.59 16.89 18.24
N HIS A 374 6.20 16.95 16.99
CA HIS A 374 7.07 17.37 15.88
C HIS A 374 7.55 18.82 15.98
N ASN A 375 6.93 19.67 16.79
CA ASN A 375 7.57 20.97 17.09
C ASN A 375 8.95 20.81 17.76
N TRP A 376 9.20 19.69 18.48
CA TRP A 376 10.54 19.37 19.00
C TRP A 376 11.38 18.62 17.97
N PHE A 377 10.84 17.54 17.40
CA PHE A 377 11.49 16.74 16.35
C PHE A 377 11.00 17.26 15.00
N GLN A 378 11.80 17.85 14.19
CA GLN A 378 11.52 18.59 12.96
C GLN A 378 11.44 20.11 13.19
N GLY A 379 10.50 20.64 13.97
CA GLY A 379 10.30 22.09 14.14
C GLY A 379 11.47 22.81 14.79
N ILE A 380 12.14 22.18 15.78
CA ILE A 380 13.27 22.76 16.55
C ILE A 380 14.56 22.00 16.30
N LEU A 381 14.53 20.66 16.32
CA LEU A 381 15.65 19.78 16.00
C LEU A 381 15.52 19.37 14.53
N ALA A 382 15.79 20.31 13.62
CA ALA A 382 15.49 20.18 12.19
C ALA A 382 16.51 19.29 11.45
N SER A 383 16.51 18.01 11.73
CA SER A 383 17.30 17.02 10.99
C SER A 383 16.83 16.90 9.53
N ASN A 384 17.68 16.36 8.66
CA ASN A 384 17.27 16.11 7.27
C ASN A 384 16.37 14.87 7.18
N GLU A 385 15.07 15.07 7.30
CA GLU A 385 14.05 14.04 7.36
C GLU A 385 13.91 13.22 6.08
N ARG A 386 14.24 13.82 4.94
CA ARG A 386 14.28 13.09 3.68
C ARG A 386 15.33 11.98 3.69
N ILE A 387 16.47 12.24 4.34
CA ILE A 387 17.59 11.30 4.40
C ILE A 387 17.51 10.43 5.65
N HIS A 388 17.13 11.01 6.80
CA HIS A 388 17.12 10.39 8.13
C HIS A 388 15.75 10.47 8.81
N PRO A 389 14.66 9.90 8.22
CA PRO A 389 13.30 10.07 8.74
C PRO A 389 13.13 9.53 10.17
N TRP A 390 14.02 8.67 10.62
CA TRP A 390 14.01 8.11 11.97
C TRP A 390 14.33 9.14 13.08
N MET A 391 15.09 10.20 12.76
CA MET A 391 15.44 11.25 13.71
C MET A 391 14.26 12.17 14.04
N ASP A 392 13.29 12.20 13.18
CA ASP A 392 12.01 12.88 13.32
C ASP A 392 10.94 11.89 13.80
N GLU A 393 10.35 11.14 12.90
CA GLU A 393 9.21 10.25 13.12
C GLU A 393 9.45 9.18 14.20
N GLY A 394 10.65 8.60 14.19
CA GLY A 394 10.98 7.52 15.09
C GLY A 394 11.28 7.98 16.51
N MET A 395 11.97 9.11 16.67
CA MET A 395 12.19 9.72 17.98
C MET A 395 10.87 10.20 18.56
N ASN A 396 10.03 10.85 17.75
CA ASN A 396 8.71 11.28 18.17
C ASN A 396 7.85 10.10 18.61
N THR A 397 7.79 9.01 17.82
CA THR A 397 7.06 7.76 18.15
C THR A 397 7.48 7.17 19.50
N TYR A 398 8.76 7.26 19.88
CA TYR A 398 9.18 6.84 21.21
C TYR A 398 8.49 7.65 22.33
N TYR A 399 8.39 8.98 22.14
CA TYR A 399 7.72 9.86 23.11
C TYR A 399 6.20 9.72 23.09
N ASP A 400 5.60 9.42 21.95
CA ASP A 400 4.17 9.10 21.85
C ASP A 400 3.81 7.83 22.64
N ASN A 401 4.66 6.80 22.54
CA ASN A 401 4.52 5.58 23.34
C ASN A 401 4.64 5.89 24.84
N ARG A 402 5.57 6.75 25.23
CA ARG A 402 5.76 7.18 26.62
C ARG A 402 4.56 8.00 27.12
N TYR A 403 4.02 8.90 26.29
CA TYR A 403 2.79 9.65 26.57
C TYR A 403 1.59 8.72 26.74
N SER A 404 1.38 7.82 25.79
CA SER A 404 0.26 6.87 25.81
C SER A 404 0.30 5.96 27.04
N LEU A 405 1.47 5.50 27.44
CA LEU A 405 1.63 4.69 28.66
C LEU A 405 1.32 5.51 29.91
N GLN A 406 1.76 6.77 29.97
CA GLN A 406 1.47 7.65 31.12
C GLN A 406 -0.02 8.01 31.20
N GLN A 407 -0.65 8.34 30.06
CA GLN A 407 -2.02 8.84 30.02
C GLN A 407 -3.07 7.73 30.04
N TYR A 408 -2.78 6.58 29.41
CA TYR A 408 -3.75 5.51 29.15
C TYR A 408 -3.34 4.13 29.65
N GLY A 409 -2.12 3.98 30.16
CA GLY A 409 -1.58 2.68 30.61
C GLY A 409 -1.34 1.68 29.48
N THR A 410 -1.41 2.10 28.22
CA THR A 410 -1.25 1.24 27.03
C THR A 410 -0.75 2.05 25.85
N THR A 411 0.03 1.40 24.99
CA THR A 411 0.42 1.94 23.66
C THR A 411 -0.59 1.57 22.57
N ASN A 412 -1.57 0.73 22.87
CA ASN A 412 -2.61 0.34 21.92
C ASN A 412 -3.74 1.38 21.93
N ILE A 413 -3.55 2.44 21.18
CA ILE A 413 -4.57 3.46 20.96
C ILE A 413 -5.58 2.97 19.91
N ASP A 414 -6.83 3.31 20.03
CA ASP A 414 -8.02 2.76 19.34
C ASP A 414 -7.99 2.75 17.79
N ILE A 415 -6.83 2.96 17.15
CA ILE A 415 -6.65 2.99 15.70
C ILE A 415 -7.13 1.70 15.00
N VAL A 416 -7.18 0.56 15.73
CA VAL A 416 -7.54 -0.75 15.16
C VAL A 416 -8.62 -1.48 15.96
N ARG A 417 -9.27 -0.84 16.93
CA ARG A 417 -10.33 -1.52 17.66
C ARG A 417 -11.56 -1.73 16.79
N SER A 418 -11.89 -3.00 16.59
CA SER A 418 -13.19 -3.41 16.05
C SER A 418 -14.33 -3.04 17.02
N ARG A 419 -15.54 -2.75 16.51
CA ARG A 419 -16.77 -2.68 17.32
C ARG A 419 -17.10 -4.00 18.01
N SER A 420 -16.42 -5.09 17.65
CA SER A 420 -16.57 -6.42 18.21
C SER A 420 -15.60 -6.66 19.36
N ALA A 421 -16.10 -6.83 20.58
CA ALA A 421 -15.32 -7.26 21.74
C ALA A 421 -14.57 -8.57 21.48
N PHE A 422 -15.16 -9.48 20.70
CA PHE A 422 -14.53 -10.74 20.29
C PHE A 422 -13.23 -10.53 19.50
N ALA A 423 -13.24 -9.57 18.56
CA ALA A 423 -12.05 -9.24 17.76
C ALA A 423 -10.98 -8.54 18.64
N ASN A 424 -11.39 -7.59 19.47
CA ASN A 424 -10.49 -6.83 20.34
C ASN A 424 -9.73 -7.73 21.33
N ASN A 425 -10.39 -8.75 21.89
CA ASN A 425 -9.76 -9.70 22.80
C ASN A 425 -8.73 -10.63 22.13
N ARG A 426 -8.63 -10.61 20.80
CA ARG A 426 -7.69 -11.41 20.00
C ARG A 426 -6.59 -10.60 19.32
N LEU A 427 -6.68 -9.28 19.37
CA LEU A 427 -5.64 -8.40 18.90
C LEU A 427 -4.53 -8.24 19.96
N PRO A 428 -3.28 -8.02 19.55
CA PRO A 428 -2.18 -7.79 20.46
C PRO A 428 -2.30 -6.42 21.12
N ASP A 429 -1.72 -6.29 22.31
CA ASP A 429 -1.61 -4.99 22.99
C ASP A 429 -0.60 -4.05 22.30
N ASP A 430 0.33 -4.59 21.50
CA ASP A 430 1.29 -3.87 20.66
C ASP A 430 1.19 -4.38 19.22
N LEU A 431 0.24 -3.85 18.46
CA LEU A 431 0.05 -4.22 17.06
C LEU A 431 1.24 -3.79 16.19
N GLN A 432 1.78 -2.61 16.43
CA GLN A 432 2.91 -2.08 15.66
C GLN A 432 4.14 -2.95 15.85
N GLY A 433 4.46 -3.33 17.08
CA GLY A 433 5.55 -4.25 17.36
C GLY A 433 5.34 -5.65 16.79
N LEU A 434 4.09 -6.10 16.68
CA LEU A 434 3.76 -7.35 15.98
C LEU A 434 4.07 -7.24 14.48
N LEU A 435 3.73 -6.11 13.84
CA LEU A 435 4.01 -5.88 12.43
C LEU A 435 5.53 -5.77 12.16
N VAL A 436 6.28 -5.06 13.02
CA VAL A 436 7.76 -5.04 12.97
C VAL A 436 8.33 -6.46 13.04
N SER A 437 7.86 -7.26 14.01
CA SER A 437 8.31 -8.65 14.19
C SER A 437 7.96 -9.51 12.97
N SER A 438 6.81 -9.27 12.34
CA SER A 438 6.35 -10.01 11.17
C SER A 438 7.19 -9.75 9.92
N ILE A 439 7.50 -8.48 9.66
CA ILE A 439 8.30 -8.11 8.46
C ILE A 439 9.77 -8.53 8.61
N THR A 440 10.32 -8.46 9.83
CA THR A 440 11.69 -8.88 10.13
C THR A 440 11.84 -10.41 10.08
N ALA A 441 10.83 -11.17 10.52
CA ALA A 441 10.83 -12.64 10.46
C ALA A 441 10.96 -13.17 9.02
N ILE A 442 10.41 -12.48 8.04
CA ILE A 442 10.48 -12.83 6.61
C ILE A 442 11.61 -12.11 5.86
N LYS A 443 12.46 -11.36 6.56
CA LYS A 443 13.61 -10.59 6.04
C LYS A 443 13.25 -9.59 4.93
N LYS A 444 12.05 -9.00 4.99
CA LYS A 444 11.58 -7.97 4.06
C LYS A 444 11.59 -6.57 4.67
N ASP A 445 12.06 -6.43 5.91
CA ASP A 445 12.33 -5.14 6.52
C ASP A 445 13.47 -4.40 5.80
N GLN A 446 13.54 -3.10 6.03
CA GLN A 446 14.64 -2.24 5.61
C GLN A 446 15.41 -1.76 6.85
N PRO A 447 16.67 -1.31 6.72
CA PRO A 447 17.36 -0.64 7.82
C PRO A 447 16.59 0.60 8.29
N ILE A 448 16.74 0.97 9.55
CA ILE A 448 16.16 2.21 10.09
C ILE A 448 16.76 3.41 9.34
N GLU A 449 18.08 3.40 9.13
CA GLU A 449 18.81 4.40 8.36
C GLU A 449 18.61 4.18 6.85
N THR A 450 17.36 4.35 6.41
CA THR A 450 16.96 4.31 4.99
C THR A 450 16.31 5.64 4.65
N ARG A 451 16.69 6.24 3.53
CA ARG A 451 16.09 7.47 3.02
C ARG A 451 14.57 7.27 2.81
N SER A 452 13.77 8.28 3.14
CA SER A 452 12.31 8.20 3.09
C SER A 452 11.77 7.75 1.72
N GLU A 453 12.34 8.29 0.62
CA GLU A 453 11.96 7.92 -0.75
C GLU A 453 12.35 6.48 -1.15
N ASN A 454 13.25 5.83 -0.42
CA ASN A 454 13.70 4.46 -0.69
C ASN A 454 12.93 3.40 0.10
N PHE A 455 12.15 3.79 1.09
CA PHE A 455 11.23 2.87 1.75
C PHE A 455 10.07 2.48 0.82
N ASN A 456 9.63 1.22 0.88
CA ASN A 456 8.26 0.95 0.45
C ASN A 456 7.27 1.53 1.49
N ALA A 457 6.06 1.86 1.07
CA ALA A 457 5.08 2.54 1.93
C ALA A 457 4.80 1.80 3.25
N PHE A 458 4.74 0.46 3.24
CA PHE A 458 4.54 -0.33 4.46
C PHE A 458 5.73 -0.20 5.42
N ASN A 459 6.97 -0.33 4.92
CA ASN A 459 8.16 -0.23 5.75
C ASN A 459 8.38 1.20 6.26
N TYR A 460 8.00 2.23 5.50
CA TYR A 460 8.06 3.61 5.98
C TYR A 460 7.33 3.74 7.32
N ASN A 461 6.05 3.40 7.35
CA ASN A 461 5.22 3.50 8.55
C ASN A 461 5.67 2.58 9.70
N ILE A 462 6.23 1.39 9.40
CA ILE A 462 6.56 0.42 10.43
C ILE A 462 8.02 0.54 10.89
N ILE A 463 8.95 0.91 10.00
CA ILE A 463 10.37 0.93 10.34
C ILE A 463 10.81 2.32 10.80
N ALA A 464 10.50 3.38 10.04
CA ALA A 464 10.90 4.73 10.44
C ALA A 464 10.27 5.14 11.78
N TYR A 465 9.02 4.74 12.02
CA TYR A 465 8.26 4.97 13.26
C TYR A 465 8.54 3.90 14.32
N SER A 466 7.87 2.77 14.20
CA SER A 466 7.74 1.79 15.29
C SER A 466 9.02 1.02 15.59
N LYS A 467 9.81 0.60 14.57
CA LYS A 467 11.09 -0.08 14.81
C LYS A 467 12.10 0.88 15.42
N THR A 468 12.08 2.15 15.02
CA THR A 468 12.90 3.20 15.63
C THR A 468 12.48 3.45 17.07
N GLY A 469 11.19 3.54 17.37
CA GLY A 469 10.70 3.62 18.75
C GLY A 469 11.22 2.45 19.63
N GLN A 470 11.27 1.23 19.08
CA GLN A 470 11.89 0.07 19.77
C GLN A 470 13.40 0.23 19.94
N TRP A 471 14.09 0.86 18.99
CA TRP A 471 15.52 1.16 19.08
C TRP A 471 15.79 2.22 20.16
N MET A 472 14.98 3.27 20.24
CA MET A 472 15.06 4.27 21.31
C MET A 472 14.82 3.62 22.70
N GLN A 473 13.86 2.67 22.80
CA GLN A 473 13.66 1.90 24.04
C GLN A 473 14.87 1.02 24.40
N LEU A 474 15.59 0.50 23.39
CA LEU A 474 16.85 -0.22 23.64
C LEU A 474 17.91 0.75 24.20
N LEU A 475 18.07 1.92 23.60
CA LEU A 475 18.99 2.96 24.07
C LEU A 475 18.67 3.41 25.51
N GLU A 476 17.38 3.63 25.83
CA GLU A 476 16.94 3.93 27.20
C GLU A 476 17.30 2.81 28.19
N ARG A 477 17.09 1.54 27.82
CA ARG A 477 17.44 0.40 28.68
C ARG A 477 18.95 0.28 28.94
N GLU A 478 19.77 0.58 27.93
CA GLU A 478 21.24 0.54 28.06
C GLU A 478 21.76 1.66 28.96
N LEU A 479 21.20 2.86 28.84
CA LEU A 479 21.61 4.01 29.62
C LEU A 479 20.95 4.04 31.02
N GLY A 480 19.75 3.51 31.14
CA GLY A 480 18.84 3.77 32.24
C GLY A 480 18.09 5.09 32.05
N LYS A 481 16.81 5.12 32.44
CA LYS A 481 15.90 6.24 32.17
C LYS A 481 16.42 7.62 32.63
N PRO A 482 17.01 7.79 33.84
CA PRO A 482 17.48 9.14 34.27
C PRO A 482 18.60 9.69 33.40
N LEU A 483 19.56 8.85 33.00
CA LEU A 483 20.69 9.26 32.15
C LEU A 483 20.22 9.49 30.72
N PHE A 484 19.34 8.63 30.18
CA PHE A 484 18.73 8.82 28.88
C PHE A 484 17.99 10.17 28.80
N ASP A 485 17.13 10.47 29.79
CA ASP A 485 16.40 11.75 29.84
C ASP A 485 17.36 12.96 29.93
N SER A 486 18.50 12.83 30.61
CA SER A 486 19.54 13.86 30.68
C SER A 486 20.24 14.06 29.34
N CYS A 487 20.56 12.97 28.63
CA CYS A 487 21.10 13.01 27.27
C CYS A 487 20.15 13.72 26.30
N MET A 488 18.86 13.38 26.34
CA MET A 488 17.87 13.98 25.45
C MET A 488 17.64 15.47 25.70
N ARG A 489 17.63 15.90 26.97
CA ARG A 489 17.58 17.34 27.32
C ARG A 489 18.82 18.09 26.85
N GLU A 490 20.01 17.48 26.96
CA GLU A 490 21.26 18.08 26.46
C GLU A 490 21.27 18.12 24.93
N TYR A 491 20.69 17.10 24.24
CA TYR A 491 20.51 17.10 22.78
C TYR A 491 19.64 18.27 22.35
N TYR A 492 18.46 18.47 23.00
CA TYR A 492 17.62 19.64 22.75
C TYR A 492 18.40 20.95 23.00
N ARG A 493 19.08 21.10 24.16
CA ARG A 493 19.78 22.33 24.54
C ARG A 493 20.87 22.73 23.52
N ARG A 494 21.65 21.76 22.98
CA ARG A 494 22.75 22.04 22.05
C ARG A 494 22.30 22.19 20.61
N TRP A 495 21.25 21.53 20.23
CA TRP A 495 20.82 21.39 18.84
C TRP A 495 19.51 22.11 18.51
N GLN A 496 18.85 22.77 19.44
CA GLN A 496 17.67 23.59 19.15
C GLN A 496 17.98 24.62 18.06
N PHE A 497 17.08 24.73 17.06
CA PHE A 497 17.19 25.60 15.88
C PHE A 497 18.43 25.32 15.01
N LYS A 498 18.86 24.09 14.96
CA LYS A 498 19.96 23.60 14.13
C LYS A 498 19.60 22.33 13.38
N HIS A 499 20.49 21.93 12.47
CA HIS A 499 20.34 20.74 11.62
C HIS A 499 21.28 19.61 12.09
N PRO A 500 20.90 18.80 13.12
CA PRO A 500 21.73 17.69 13.57
C PRO A 500 21.68 16.53 12.57
N TYR A 501 22.80 15.84 12.46
CA TYR A 501 22.94 14.58 11.76
C TYR A 501 23.01 13.38 12.73
N PRO A 502 22.85 12.13 12.28
CA PRO A 502 22.99 10.95 13.12
C PRO A 502 24.29 10.88 13.90
N GLU A 503 25.40 11.30 13.27
CA GLU A 503 26.72 11.35 13.91
C GLU A 503 26.81 12.39 15.04
N ASP A 504 26.12 13.51 14.94
CA ASP A 504 26.05 14.53 15.98
C ASP A 504 25.26 14.02 17.20
N PHE A 505 24.12 13.36 16.94
CA PHE A 505 23.32 12.74 17.99
C PHE A 505 24.13 11.65 18.73
N LYS A 506 24.77 10.73 18.00
CA LYS A 506 25.63 9.69 18.57
C LYS A 506 26.72 10.29 19.45
N LYS A 507 27.49 11.23 18.89
CA LYS A 507 28.62 11.87 19.59
C LYS A 507 28.14 12.51 20.90
N LEU A 508 27.03 13.22 20.86
CA LEU A 508 26.47 13.88 22.06
C LEU A 508 26.06 12.85 23.13
N ILE A 509 25.36 11.78 22.73
CA ILE A 509 24.91 10.76 23.69
C ILE A 509 26.12 10.05 24.33
N GLU A 510 27.15 9.73 23.54
CA GLU A 510 28.38 9.10 24.04
C GLU A 510 29.16 10.04 24.99
N GLU A 511 29.25 11.34 24.65
CA GLU A 511 29.90 12.36 25.49
C GLU A 511 29.20 12.53 26.83
N VAL A 512 27.85 12.65 26.82
CA VAL A 512 27.08 12.89 28.05
C VAL A 512 26.99 11.65 28.92
N SER A 513 26.88 10.48 28.30
CA SER A 513 26.73 9.20 29.01
C SER A 513 28.07 8.59 29.46
N GLY A 514 29.19 8.96 28.85
CA GLY A 514 30.49 8.34 29.04
C GLY A 514 30.56 6.88 28.53
N ARG A 515 29.63 6.45 27.67
CA ARG A 515 29.51 5.06 27.18
C ARG A 515 29.80 4.99 25.69
N ASN A 516 30.45 3.90 25.26
CA ASN A 516 30.54 3.56 23.83
C ASN A 516 29.23 2.89 23.39
N LEU A 517 28.60 3.42 22.35
CA LEU A 517 27.31 2.97 21.82
C LEU A 517 27.42 2.47 20.37
N ASP A 518 28.63 2.18 19.88
CA ASP A 518 28.85 1.72 18.49
C ASP A 518 27.95 0.55 18.11
N ASN A 519 27.77 -0.45 18.98
CA ASN A 519 26.94 -1.62 18.71
C ASN A 519 25.46 -1.26 18.57
N THR A 520 24.97 -0.33 19.40
CA THR A 520 23.57 0.11 19.37
C THR A 520 23.27 0.95 18.16
N PHE A 521 24.15 1.90 17.81
CA PHE A 521 24.02 2.71 16.61
C PHE A 521 24.22 1.90 15.32
N ALA A 522 25.06 0.86 15.32
CA ALA A 522 25.22 -0.04 14.18
C ALA A 522 23.91 -0.76 13.80
N LEU A 523 22.95 -0.91 14.71
CA LEU A 523 21.64 -1.49 14.43
C LEU A 523 20.79 -0.63 13.48
N LEU A 524 21.00 0.68 13.45
CA LEU A 524 20.31 1.59 12.54
C LEU A 524 20.53 1.22 11.06
N SER A 525 21.71 0.77 10.71
CA SER A 525 22.09 0.38 9.34
C SER A 525 21.85 -1.11 9.05
N ARG A 526 21.31 -1.88 9.99
CA ARG A 526 21.11 -3.33 9.85
C ARG A 526 19.64 -3.70 9.75
N LYS A 527 19.37 -4.73 8.93
CA LYS A 527 18.09 -5.43 8.89
C LYS A 527 17.96 -6.40 10.06
N GLY A 528 16.76 -6.77 10.38
CA GLY A 528 16.44 -7.72 11.46
C GLY A 528 15.76 -7.05 12.65
N PRO A 529 15.34 -7.84 13.64
CA PRO A 529 14.68 -7.32 14.84
C PRO A 529 15.65 -6.54 15.74
N ILE A 530 15.13 -5.58 16.48
CA ILE A 530 15.85 -4.95 17.59
C ILE A 530 16.00 -6.01 18.70
N PRO A 531 17.20 -6.18 19.30
CA PRO A 531 17.46 -7.16 20.32
C PRO A 531 16.50 -7.02 21.52
N GLN A 532 15.86 -8.14 21.88
CA GLN A 532 14.99 -8.25 23.04
C GLN A 532 15.33 -9.55 23.79
N PRO A 533 15.07 -9.60 25.12
CA PRO A 533 15.25 -10.84 25.87
C PRO A 533 14.45 -11.98 25.23
N ALA A 534 15.13 -13.10 24.99
CA ALA A 534 14.49 -14.28 24.42
C ALA A 534 13.50 -14.88 25.43
N LYS A 535 12.27 -15.13 24.99
CA LYS A 535 11.26 -15.89 25.75
C LYS A 535 11.00 -17.22 25.07
N ARG A 536 10.99 -18.31 25.85
CA ARG A 536 10.53 -19.61 25.37
C ARG A 536 9.03 -19.50 25.10
N LYS A 537 8.58 -20.01 23.95
CA LYS A 537 7.17 -19.99 23.57
C LYS A 537 6.51 -21.32 23.92
N ASP A 538 5.41 -21.25 24.63
CA ASP A 538 4.56 -22.39 24.91
C ASP A 538 3.56 -22.63 23.78
N ILE A 539 3.03 -23.86 23.68
CA ILE A 539 1.96 -24.19 22.72
C ILE A 539 0.61 -23.91 23.40
N ARG A 540 -0.26 -23.17 22.68
CA ARG A 540 -1.61 -22.86 23.13
C ARG A 540 -2.65 -23.22 22.08
N PHE A 541 -3.74 -23.84 22.52
CA PHE A 541 -4.92 -24.08 21.68
C PHE A 541 -5.89 -22.91 21.78
N ALA A 542 -6.43 -22.47 20.67
CA ALA A 542 -7.39 -21.37 20.60
C ALA A 542 -8.44 -21.59 19.50
N ALA A 543 -9.63 -21.03 19.73
CA ALA A 543 -10.70 -21.10 18.72
C ALA A 543 -10.52 -19.98 17.67
N LEU A 544 -10.70 -20.31 16.42
CA LEU A 544 -10.69 -19.44 15.23
C LEU A 544 -9.30 -18.83 14.95
N PHE A 545 -8.92 -17.77 15.64
CA PHE A 545 -7.63 -17.11 15.52
C PHE A 545 -7.31 -16.27 16.78
N SER A 546 -6.04 -15.97 16.99
CA SER A 546 -5.56 -14.97 17.96
C SER A 546 -4.20 -14.45 17.53
N LEU A 547 -4.00 -13.15 17.69
CA LEU A 547 -2.71 -12.48 17.53
C LEU A 547 -2.17 -11.99 18.88
N LYS A 548 -2.92 -12.23 19.96
CA LYS A 548 -2.56 -11.82 21.31
C LYS A 548 -1.42 -12.71 21.81
N ASP A 549 -0.45 -12.11 22.48
CA ASP A 549 0.68 -12.81 23.14
C ASP A 549 1.49 -13.78 22.22
N THR A 550 1.53 -13.53 20.92
CA THR A 550 2.30 -14.37 19.98
C THR A 550 3.81 -14.31 20.19
N ARG A 551 4.29 -13.38 21.04
CA ARG A 551 5.68 -13.35 21.53
C ARG A 551 5.97 -14.46 22.56
N SER A 552 4.95 -14.90 23.29
CA SER A 552 5.06 -15.90 24.37
C SER A 552 4.46 -17.26 24.01
N HIS A 553 3.58 -17.31 22.98
CA HIS A 553 2.86 -18.53 22.61
C HIS A 553 2.92 -18.84 21.12
N ASN A 554 3.01 -20.15 20.82
CA ASN A 554 2.73 -20.70 19.49
C ASN A 554 1.31 -21.25 19.51
N TYR A 555 0.44 -20.74 18.65
CA TYR A 555 -0.96 -21.14 18.62
C TYR A 555 -1.22 -22.30 17.66
N ILE A 556 -2.11 -23.19 18.09
CA ILE A 556 -2.83 -24.13 17.24
C ILE A 556 -4.30 -23.72 17.30
N PHE A 557 -4.85 -23.35 16.16
CA PHE A 557 -6.22 -22.88 16.05
C PHE A 557 -7.14 -24.01 15.60
N ALA A 558 -8.34 -24.04 16.16
CA ALA A 558 -9.42 -24.92 15.74
C ALA A 558 -10.66 -24.08 15.37
N ALA A 559 -11.26 -24.39 14.22
CA ALA A 559 -12.48 -23.75 13.78
C ALA A 559 -13.44 -24.81 13.19
N PRO A 560 -14.77 -24.62 13.25
CA PRO A 560 -15.69 -25.46 12.49
C PRO A 560 -15.37 -25.42 10.99
N ALA A 561 -15.41 -26.56 10.34
CA ALA A 561 -15.24 -26.67 8.90
C ALA A 561 -16.49 -27.30 8.26
N ILE A 562 -16.91 -26.72 7.15
CA ILE A 562 -18.06 -27.18 6.36
C ILE A 562 -17.60 -27.34 4.92
N GLY A 563 -17.90 -28.48 4.33
CA GLY A 563 -17.68 -28.77 2.93
C GLY A 563 -18.97 -29.26 2.25
N TYR A 564 -19.00 -29.14 0.92
CA TYR A 564 -20.08 -29.66 0.13
C TYR A 564 -19.56 -30.10 -1.24
N ASN A 565 -19.97 -31.26 -1.68
CA ASN A 565 -19.94 -31.67 -3.08
C ASN A 565 -21.18 -32.57 -3.39
N PHE A 566 -21.43 -32.84 -4.67
CA PHE A 566 -22.60 -33.60 -5.11
C PHE A 566 -22.61 -35.02 -4.58
N TYR A 567 -21.47 -35.67 -4.41
CA TYR A 567 -21.31 -37.06 -4.05
C TYR A 567 -21.37 -37.30 -2.54
N ASP A 568 -20.63 -36.50 -1.80
CA ASP A 568 -20.52 -36.57 -0.35
C ASP A 568 -21.62 -35.80 0.39
N LYS A 569 -22.31 -34.81 -0.33
CA LYS A 569 -23.25 -33.83 0.22
C LYS A 569 -22.60 -32.97 1.27
N LEU A 570 -23.29 -32.68 2.35
CA LEU A 570 -22.76 -31.87 3.45
C LEU A 570 -21.66 -32.68 4.17
N MET A 571 -20.53 -32.00 4.37
CA MET A 571 -19.41 -32.53 5.14
C MET A 571 -19.16 -31.60 6.33
N LEU A 572 -19.06 -32.15 7.52
CA LEU A 572 -18.83 -31.41 8.76
C LEU A 572 -17.50 -31.86 9.38
N GLY A 573 -16.77 -30.95 9.94
CA GLY A 573 -15.50 -31.27 10.54
C GLY A 573 -14.84 -30.09 11.23
N VAL A 574 -13.52 -30.13 11.32
CA VAL A 574 -12.70 -29.13 12.01
C VAL A 574 -11.59 -28.65 11.09
N LEU A 575 -11.35 -27.37 11.08
CA LEU A 575 -10.18 -26.75 10.48
C LEU A 575 -9.15 -26.53 11.58
N LEU A 576 -7.99 -27.18 11.48
CA LEU A 576 -6.85 -27.02 12.35
C LEU A 576 -5.73 -26.28 11.60
N HIS A 577 -5.15 -25.24 12.20
CA HIS A 577 -4.04 -24.51 11.58
C HIS A 577 -3.19 -23.77 12.62
N ASN A 578 -1.99 -23.35 12.22
CA ASN A 578 -1.10 -22.51 12.99
C ASN A 578 -0.72 -21.21 12.31
N TYR A 579 -1.52 -20.74 11.35
CA TYR A 579 -1.27 -19.45 10.69
C TYR A 579 -1.47 -18.30 11.67
N THR A 580 -0.41 -17.56 11.92
CA THR A 580 -0.36 -16.42 12.85
C THR A 580 0.65 -15.37 12.37
N LEU A 581 0.74 -14.25 13.08
CA LEU A 581 1.81 -13.26 12.97
C LEU A 581 2.58 -13.22 14.30
N PRO A 582 3.92 -13.12 14.27
CA PRO A 582 4.84 -13.25 13.14
C PRO A 582 4.75 -14.64 12.48
N PHE A 583 5.02 -14.71 11.19
CA PHE A 583 4.99 -15.97 10.46
C PHE A 583 5.95 -17.00 11.06
N THR A 584 5.43 -18.19 11.36
CA THR A 584 6.24 -19.34 11.73
C THR A 584 6.89 -19.98 10.49
N ARG A 585 8.08 -20.53 10.65
CA ARG A 585 8.74 -21.25 9.54
C ARG A 585 7.99 -22.52 9.17
N PHE A 586 7.50 -23.25 10.15
CA PHE A 586 6.61 -24.39 9.96
C PHE A 586 5.16 -23.91 10.01
N GLN A 587 4.41 -24.19 8.95
CA GLN A 587 2.99 -23.88 8.83
C GLN A 587 2.22 -25.10 8.40
N PHE A 588 1.04 -25.30 8.99
CA PHE A 588 0.12 -26.34 8.59
C PHE A 588 -1.32 -25.86 8.58
N VAL A 589 -2.12 -26.51 7.74
CA VAL A 589 -3.58 -26.47 7.74
C VAL A 589 -4.08 -27.87 7.46
N LEU A 590 -5.01 -28.35 8.27
CA LEU A 590 -5.65 -29.65 8.17
C LEU A 590 -7.15 -29.48 8.36
N SER A 591 -7.94 -30.08 7.50
CA SER A 591 -9.40 -30.07 7.63
C SER A 591 -9.97 -31.46 7.40
N PRO A 592 -10.00 -32.32 8.47
CA PRO A 592 -10.75 -33.56 8.43
C PRO A 592 -12.26 -33.27 8.43
N LEU A 593 -12.99 -33.96 7.56
CA LEU A 593 -14.41 -33.76 7.31
C LEU A 593 -15.11 -35.14 7.27
N TYR A 594 -16.27 -35.26 7.90
CA TYR A 594 -17.14 -36.41 7.78
C TYR A 594 -18.31 -36.13 6.84
N ALA A 595 -18.48 -36.94 5.84
CA ALA A 595 -19.48 -36.78 4.79
C ALA A 595 -20.82 -37.44 5.19
N THR A 596 -21.90 -36.66 5.09
CA THR A 596 -23.24 -37.15 5.55
C THR A 596 -23.86 -38.22 4.65
N LYS A 597 -23.59 -38.16 3.31
CA LYS A 597 -24.17 -39.13 2.36
C LYS A 597 -23.27 -40.35 2.18
N SER A 598 -22.02 -40.15 1.82
CA SER A 598 -21.06 -41.23 1.58
C SER A 598 -20.63 -41.95 2.87
N LYS A 599 -20.90 -41.36 4.04
CA LYS A 599 -20.48 -41.85 5.39
C LYS A 599 -18.98 -42.11 5.47
N GLN A 600 -18.18 -41.28 4.76
CA GLN A 600 -16.73 -41.42 4.65
C GLN A 600 -16.00 -40.25 5.33
N PHE A 601 -14.79 -40.51 5.78
CA PHE A 601 -13.85 -39.44 6.17
C PHE A 601 -13.19 -38.91 4.93
N ASN A 602 -13.33 -37.58 4.75
CA ASN A 602 -12.73 -36.79 3.70
C ASN A 602 -11.78 -35.74 4.33
N GLY A 603 -11.05 -35.03 3.52
CA GLY A 603 -10.29 -33.90 4.03
C GLY A 603 -9.27 -33.33 3.08
N ILE A 604 -8.77 -32.18 3.48
CA ILE A 604 -7.64 -31.51 2.85
C ILE A 604 -6.58 -31.20 3.90
N GLY A 605 -5.32 -31.15 3.47
CA GLY A 605 -4.23 -30.76 4.35
C GLY A 605 -3.06 -30.20 3.57
N ARG A 606 -2.29 -29.34 4.23
CA ARG A 606 -1.02 -28.85 3.74
C ARG A 606 -0.09 -28.59 4.91
N MET A 607 1.14 -29.04 4.78
CA MET A 607 2.24 -28.70 5.69
C MET A 607 3.36 -28.07 4.87
N SER A 608 4.03 -27.08 5.41
CA SER A 608 5.15 -26.43 4.74
C SER A 608 6.20 -25.92 5.72
N TYR A 609 7.44 -25.89 5.27
CA TYR A 609 8.54 -25.27 5.98
C TYR A 609 9.23 -24.25 5.08
N SER A 610 9.42 -23.02 5.59
CA SER A 610 10.02 -21.91 4.86
C SER A 610 11.42 -21.58 5.39
N PHE A 611 12.39 -21.58 4.49
CA PHE A 611 13.74 -21.09 4.71
C PHE A 611 13.87 -19.70 4.07
N TYR A 612 14.62 -18.82 4.73
CA TYR A 612 14.90 -17.47 4.22
C TYR A 612 16.40 -17.30 3.99
N PRO A 613 16.96 -17.86 2.89
CA PRO A 613 18.36 -17.68 2.55
C PRO A 613 18.62 -16.22 2.15
N GLY A 614 19.76 -15.65 2.62
CA GLY A 614 20.10 -14.26 2.34
C GLY A 614 19.25 -13.21 3.09
N ASN A 615 19.41 -11.93 2.70
CA ASN A 615 18.85 -10.75 3.41
C ASN A 615 17.88 -9.92 2.58
N ARG A 616 17.39 -10.42 1.42
CA ARG A 616 16.52 -9.65 0.50
C ARG A 616 15.15 -10.29 0.32
N GLY A 617 14.68 -11.08 1.30
CA GLY A 617 13.37 -11.72 1.26
C GLY A 617 13.26 -12.91 0.32
N GLN A 618 14.40 -13.54 -0.07
CA GLN A 618 14.38 -14.84 -0.72
C GLN A 618 13.70 -15.86 0.19
N ARG A 619 12.91 -16.76 -0.39
CA ARG A 619 12.26 -17.84 0.36
C ARG A 619 12.31 -19.13 -0.43
N LEU A 620 12.83 -20.18 0.22
CA LEU A 620 12.70 -21.56 -0.21
C LEU A 620 11.62 -22.21 0.64
N GLU A 621 10.57 -22.71 0.01
CA GLU A 621 9.46 -23.40 0.68
C GLU A 621 9.43 -24.86 0.26
N LEU A 622 9.49 -25.77 1.22
CA LEU A 622 9.21 -27.18 1.07
C LEU A 622 7.79 -27.44 1.59
N ALA A 623 6.96 -28.12 0.83
CA ALA A 623 5.60 -28.40 1.25
C ALA A 623 5.09 -29.74 0.76
N VAL A 624 4.12 -30.30 1.50
CA VAL A 624 3.32 -31.42 1.11
C VAL A 624 1.85 -31.04 1.27
N ALA A 625 1.06 -31.27 0.23
CA ALA A 625 -0.39 -31.08 0.26
C ALA A 625 -1.08 -32.42 0.00
N GLY A 626 -2.24 -32.64 0.61
CA GLY A 626 -3.06 -33.84 0.42
C GLY A 626 -4.54 -33.51 0.34
N ALA A 627 -5.30 -34.35 -0.37
CA ALA A 627 -6.75 -34.29 -0.42
C ALA A 627 -7.32 -35.68 -0.67
N SER A 628 -8.47 -35.97 -0.05
CA SER A 628 -9.24 -37.21 -0.33
C SER A 628 -10.72 -36.89 -0.27
N PHE A 629 -11.47 -37.21 -1.37
CA PHE A 629 -12.90 -36.96 -1.52
C PHE A 629 -13.51 -37.98 -2.47
N SER A 630 -14.85 -38.09 -2.48
CA SER A 630 -15.56 -38.73 -3.57
C SER A 630 -15.56 -37.81 -4.80
N GLY A 631 -15.07 -38.32 -5.92
CA GLY A 631 -14.99 -37.58 -7.20
C GLY A 631 -16.08 -38.03 -8.21
N ASP A 632 -16.70 -39.14 -7.94
CA ASP A 632 -17.79 -39.73 -8.75
C ASP A 632 -18.64 -40.68 -7.91
N ASN A 633 -19.74 -41.19 -8.45
CA ASN A 633 -20.50 -42.28 -7.90
C ASN A 633 -21.12 -43.15 -9.00
N PHE A 634 -21.32 -44.40 -8.70
CA PHE A 634 -22.04 -45.33 -9.49
C PHE A 634 -23.26 -45.88 -8.70
N THR A 635 -24.41 -45.96 -9.36
CA THR A 635 -25.59 -46.58 -8.73
C THR A 635 -25.83 -47.89 -9.44
N ASP A 636 -25.84 -49.02 -8.70
CA ASP A 636 -26.05 -50.32 -9.23
C ASP A 636 -27.54 -50.58 -9.54
N SER A 637 -27.85 -51.80 -10.11
CA SER A 637 -29.21 -52.16 -10.44
C SER A 637 -30.13 -52.34 -9.21
N ALA A 638 -29.57 -52.54 -8.03
CA ALA A 638 -30.30 -52.58 -6.76
C ALA A 638 -30.55 -51.20 -6.14
N GLY A 639 -30.07 -50.11 -6.79
CA GLY A 639 -30.20 -48.76 -6.29
C GLY A 639 -29.16 -48.37 -5.23
N VAL A 640 -28.17 -49.22 -4.99
CA VAL A 640 -27.08 -48.93 -4.05
C VAL A 640 -26.06 -47.99 -4.71
N VAL A 641 -25.75 -46.90 -4.01
CA VAL A 641 -24.80 -45.90 -4.48
C VAL A 641 -23.37 -46.21 -4.01
N HIS A 642 -22.48 -46.44 -4.93
CA HIS A 642 -21.06 -46.71 -4.70
C HIS A 642 -20.25 -45.47 -4.99
N PRO A 643 -19.75 -44.70 -3.96
CA PRO A 643 -18.90 -43.55 -4.17
C PRO A 643 -17.52 -43.96 -4.67
N GLN A 644 -17.06 -43.31 -5.75
CA GLN A 644 -15.70 -43.49 -6.29
C GLN A 644 -14.80 -42.38 -5.75
N ARG A 645 -13.73 -42.76 -5.12
CA ARG A 645 -12.84 -41.86 -4.38
C ARG A 645 -11.57 -41.57 -5.14
N PHE A 646 -11.01 -40.42 -4.85
CA PHE A 646 -9.63 -40.13 -5.14
C PHE A 646 -8.86 -39.73 -3.88
N THR A 647 -7.57 -40.03 -3.86
CA THR A 647 -6.63 -39.58 -2.87
C THR A 647 -5.43 -38.98 -3.59
N LYS A 648 -5.02 -37.82 -3.18
CA LYS A 648 -3.88 -37.08 -3.75
C LYS A 648 -2.88 -36.71 -2.67
N ILE A 649 -1.57 -36.89 -2.98
CA ILE A 649 -0.45 -36.34 -2.22
C ILE A 649 0.42 -35.56 -3.20
N ALA A 650 0.79 -34.33 -2.84
CA ALA A 650 1.54 -33.44 -3.71
C ALA A 650 2.72 -32.78 -2.95
N PRO A 651 3.90 -33.42 -2.91
CA PRO A 651 5.13 -32.76 -2.48
C PRO A 651 5.53 -31.64 -3.45
N SER A 652 6.10 -30.58 -2.91
CA SER A 652 6.52 -29.43 -3.70
C SER A 652 7.71 -28.70 -3.12
N VAL A 653 8.52 -28.13 -4.02
CA VAL A 653 9.61 -27.20 -3.73
C VAL A 653 9.32 -25.89 -4.46
N LYS A 654 9.36 -24.76 -3.76
CA LYS A 654 9.11 -23.46 -4.34
C LYS A 654 10.16 -22.47 -3.90
N TYR A 655 10.79 -21.79 -4.86
CA TYR A 655 11.79 -20.76 -4.59
C TYR A 655 11.32 -19.40 -5.09
N PHE A 656 11.26 -18.43 -4.17
CA PHE A 656 10.96 -17.03 -4.47
C PHE A 656 12.25 -16.24 -4.60
N PHE A 657 12.40 -15.56 -5.72
CA PHE A 657 13.56 -14.73 -6.01
C PHE A 657 13.46 -13.39 -5.27
N ALA A 658 14.62 -12.84 -4.90
CA ALA A 658 14.71 -11.50 -4.34
C ALA A 658 14.39 -10.42 -5.36
N ASN A 659 13.87 -9.29 -4.88
CA ASN A 659 13.86 -8.03 -5.60
C ASN A 659 15.06 -7.17 -5.17
N LYS A 660 15.72 -6.53 -6.14
CA LYS A 660 16.78 -5.54 -5.84
C LYS A 660 16.19 -4.28 -5.22
N ASN A 661 15.06 -3.79 -5.76
CA ASN A 661 14.34 -2.65 -5.25
C ASN A 661 13.26 -3.13 -4.25
N PRO A 662 13.31 -2.74 -2.96
CA PRO A 662 12.33 -3.12 -1.94
C PRO A 662 10.92 -2.52 -2.19
N ARG A 663 10.81 -1.44 -2.99
CA ARG A 663 9.54 -0.83 -3.38
C ARG A 663 8.81 -1.59 -4.49
N SER A 664 9.49 -2.54 -5.14
CA SER A 664 8.93 -3.29 -6.27
C SER A 664 7.84 -4.26 -5.81
N THR A 665 6.67 -4.20 -6.44
CA THR A 665 5.58 -5.16 -6.29
C THR A 665 5.78 -6.44 -7.11
N LEU A 666 6.91 -6.55 -7.82
CA LEU A 666 7.26 -7.70 -8.65
C LEU A 666 7.50 -8.95 -7.78
N THR A 667 6.86 -10.04 -8.12
CA THR A 667 7.11 -11.37 -7.55
C THR A 667 7.55 -12.33 -8.64
N LYS A 668 8.63 -13.06 -8.39
CA LYS A 668 9.13 -14.10 -9.28
C LYS A 668 9.35 -15.37 -8.47
N PHE A 669 8.89 -16.49 -8.99
CA PHE A 669 9.18 -17.79 -8.38
C PHE A 669 9.24 -18.91 -9.40
N ILE A 670 9.98 -19.95 -9.03
CA ILE A 670 9.97 -21.26 -9.67
C ILE A 670 9.39 -22.28 -8.68
N GLN A 671 8.58 -23.20 -9.16
CA GLN A 671 7.95 -24.23 -8.33
C GLN A 671 7.96 -25.55 -9.06
N TRP A 672 8.45 -26.60 -8.39
CA TRP A 672 8.27 -27.99 -8.76
C TRP A 672 7.24 -28.63 -7.86
N ARG A 673 6.30 -29.38 -8.44
CA ARG A 673 5.33 -30.22 -7.73
C ARG A 673 5.25 -31.60 -8.41
N THR A 674 5.13 -32.64 -7.60
CA THR A 674 4.76 -33.97 -8.08
C THR A 674 3.42 -34.34 -7.50
N PHE A 675 2.44 -34.63 -8.34
CA PHE A 675 1.14 -35.12 -7.93
C PHE A 675 1.16 -36.64 -7.99
N LEU A 676 0.94 -37.30 -6.86
CA LEU A 676 0.70 -38.72 -6.73
C LEU A 676 -0.79 -38.91 -6.46
N ILE A 677 -1.49 -39.53 -7.36
CA ILE A 677 -2.96 -39.61 -7.35
C ILE A 677 -3.37 -41.06 -7.47
N ARG A 678 -4.22 -41.48 -6.52
CA ARG A 678 -4.92 -42.76 -6.54
C ARG A 678 -6.40 -42.51 -6.75
N GLU A 679 -6.97 -43.12 -7.78
CA GLU A 679 -8.38 -43.00 -8.19
C GLU A 679 -9.04 -44.36 -8.20
N GLN A 680 -10.29 -44.46 -7.73
CA GLN A 680 -11.13 -45.61 -7.98
C GLN A 680 -11.79 -45.49 -9.34
N SER A 681 -11.67 -46.52 -10.15
CA SER A 681 -12.33 -46.66 -11.45
C SER A 681 -13.44 -47.66 -11.38
N LEU A 682 -14.40 -47.56 -12.25
CA LEU A 682 -15.48 -48.55 -12.39
C LEU A 682 -15.06 -49.59 -13.44
N LEU A 683 -15.11 -50.87 -13.06
CA LEU A 683 -14.81 -51.98 -13.94
C LEU A 683 -15.97 -52.98 -13.92
N PHE A 684 -16.50 -53.28 -15.08
CA PHE A 684 -17.48 -54.34 -15.30
C PHE A 684 -16.74 -55.57 -15.85
N THR A 685 -16.87 -56.68 -15.16
CA THR A 685 -16.36 -57.97 -15.61
C THR A 685 -17.51 -58.96 -15.65
N ARG A 686 -17.73 -59.57 -16.79
CA ARG A 686 -18.75 -60.61 -16.90
C ARG A 686 -18.21 -61.94 -16.47
N ASP A 687 -18.80 -62.54 -15.45
CA ASP A 687 -18.59 -63.94 -15.14
C ASP A 687 -19.36 -64.80 -16.18
N THR A 688 -18.60 -65.38 -17.10
CA THR A 688 -19.14 -66.14 -18.20
C THR A 688 -19.71 -67.52 -17.76
N ILE A 689 -19.36 -67.95 -16.53
CA ILE A 689 -19.82 -69.22 -15.96
C ILE A 689 -21.21 -69.02 -15.35
N ASN A 690 -21.35 -68.03 -14.49
CA ASN A 690 -22.58 -67.72 -13.78
C ASN A 690 -23.51 -66.76 -14.51
N GLN A 691 -23.07 -66.19 -15.64
CA GLN A 691 -23.78 -65.18 -16.42
C GLN A 691 -24.11 -63.91 -15.64
N ILE A 692 -23.25 -63.59 -14.65
CA ILE A 692 -23.45 -62.43 -13.75
C ILE A 692 -22.44 -61.33 -14.09
N ASP A 693 -22.91 -60.10 -14.10
CA ASP A 693 -22.00 -58.92 -14.24
C ASP A 693 -21.43 -58.57 -12.84
N ILE A 694 -20.10 -58.72 -12.71
CA ILE A 694 -19.35 -58.37 -11.50
C ILE A 694 -18.89 -56.92 -11.63
N ILE A 695 -19.36 -56.11 -10.70
CA ILE A 695 -18.96 -54.72 -10.60
C ILE A 695 -17.82 -54.61 -9.58
N SER A 696 -16.72 -54.01 -9.98
CA SER A 696 -15.58 -53.77 -9.10
C SER A 696 -15.05 -52.36 -9.22
N PHE A 697 -14.36 -51.89 -8.18
CA PHE A 697 -13.81 -50.54 -8.12
C PHE A 697 -12.28 -50.58 -7.88
N PRO A 698 -11.49 -51.02 -8.88
CA PRO A 698 -10.04 -51.13 -8.74
C PRO A 698 -9.43 -49.73 -8.61
N ASN A 699 -8.33 -49.62 -7.83
CA ASN A 699 -7.54 -48.42 -7.73
C ASN A 699 -6.61 -48.29 -8.94
N LYS A 700 -6.54 -47.10 -9.51
CA LYS A 700 -5.58 -46.71 -10.53
C LYS A 700 -4.66 -45.62 -9.96
N ASP A 701 -3.36 -45.90 -9.96
CA ASP A 701 -2.35 -44.97 -9.54
C ASP A 701 -1.76 -44.20 -10.74
N ARG A 702 -1.55 -42.91 -10.61
CA ARG A 702 -0.91 -42.08 -11.63
C ARG A 702 -0.08 -40.96 -10.99
N TYR A 703 0.88 -40.48 -11.74
CA TYR A 703 1.72 -39.33 -11.33
C TYR A 703 1.71 -38.24 -12.39
N LEU A 704 2.01 -37.00 -11.92
CA LEU A 704 2.25 -35.86 -12.78
C LEU A 704 3.31 -34.98 -12.14
N ASN A 705 4.39 -34.74 -12.86
CA ASN A 705 5.38 -33.73 -12.51
C ASN A 705 4.99 -32.39 -13.14
N GLN A 706 5.07 -31.32 -12.38
CA GLN A 706 4.74 -29.98 -12.85
C GLN A 706 5.82 -29.01 -12.45
N LEU A 707 6.42 -28.33 -13.44
CA LEU A 707 7.33 -27.21 -13.24
C LEU A 707 6.62 -25.91 -13.65
N ARG A 708 6.65 -24.91 -12.78
CA ARG A 708 6.07 -23.59 -13.04
C ARG A 708 7.08 -22.51 -12.81
N PHE A 709 7.18 -21.55 -13.73
CA PHE A 709 7.87 -20.30 -13.56
C PHE A 709 6.88 -19.16 -13.68
N VAL A 710 6.81 -18.29 -12.67
CA VAL A 710 5.82 -17.20 -12.60
C VAL A 710 6.53 -15.89 -12.38
N ILE A 711 6.14 -14.88 -13.18
CA ILE A 711 6.45 -13.47 -12.98
C ILE A 711 5.12 -12.74 -12.82
N GLU A 712 4.95 -12.04 -11.70
CA GLU A 712 3.73 -11.28 -11.42
C GLU A 712 4.10 -9.90 -10.85
N ASN A 713 3.55 -8.84 -11.44
CA ASN A 713 3.70 -7.47 -10.95
C ASN A 713 2.31 -6.89 -10.63
N ASN A 714 2.03 -6.75 -9.34
CA ASN A 714 0.78 -6.20 -8.82
C ASN A 714 0.82 -4.67 -8.67
N ARG A 715 1.58 -3.98 -9.53
CA ARG A 715 1.57 -2.51 -9.59
C ARG A 715 0.17 -1.99 -9.89
N VAL A 716 -0.14 -0.78 -9.40
CA VAL A 716 -1.49 -0.22 -9.53
C VAL A 716 -1.85 0.13 -10.97
N LEU A 717 -0.86 0.58 -11.75
CA LEU A 717 -1.02 0.93 -13.16
C LEU A 717 -0.52 -0.21 -14.04
N TYR A 718 -1.42 -0.78 -14.85
CA TYR A 718 -1.14 -1.87 -15.79
C TYR A 718 -0.47 -3.10 -15.15
N PRO A 719 -1.08 -3.72 -14.11
CA PRO A 719 -0.55 -4.96 -13.53
C PRO A 719 -0.50 -6.08 -14.56
N TYR A 720 0.47 -6.98 -14.41
CA TYR A 720 0.64 -8.09 -15.32
C TYR A 720 1.11 -9.37 -14.61
N ARG A 721 0.84 -10.50 -15.24
CA ARG A 721 1.34 -11.81 -14.83
C ARG A 721 1.69 -12.66 -16.05
N GLY A 722 2.85 -13.30 -16.02
CA GLY A 722 3.27 -14.33 -16.95
C GLY A 722 3.54 -15.64 -16.22
N GLU A 723 3.06 -16.75 -16.77
CA GLU A 723 3.28 -18.09 -16.23
C GLU A 723 3.71 -19.03 -17.36
N LEU A 724 4.85 -19.68 -17.20
CA LEU A 724 5.28 -20.82 -17.98
C LEU A 724 5.07 -22.08 -17.15
N GLN A 725 4.38 -23.06 -17.69
CA GLN A 725 4.10 -24.35 -17.04
C GLN A 725 4.50 -25.50 -17.95
N ALA A 726 5.20 -26.47 -17.38
CA ALA A 726 5.49 -27.74 -18.02
C ALA A 726 4.93 -28.84 -17.14
N ASP A 727 4.07 -29.69 -17.71
CA ASP A 727 3.54 -30.89 -17.08
C ASP A 727 4.10 -32.12 -17.77
N GLN A 728 4.61 -33.08 -17.01
CA GLN A 728 5.09 -34.37 -17.51
C GLN A 728 4.35 -35.48 -16.79
N GLY A 729 3.66 -36.34 -17.55
CA GLY A 729 3.04 -37.56 -17.09
C GLY A 729 3.55 -38.77 -17.88
N ASP A 730 2.86 -39.88 -17.75
CA ASP A 730 3.20 -41.09 -18.48
C ASP A 730 2.93 -40.89 -19.98
N GLY A 731 3.97 -41.03 -20.79
CA GLY A 731 3.91 -40.94 -22.24
C GLY A 731 3.72 -39.53 -22.83
N PHE A 732 3.75 -38.43 -22.04
CA PHE A 732 3.57 -37.08 -22.58
C PHE A 732 4.31 -36.00 -21.80
N VAL A 733 4.54 -34.87 -22.50
CA VAL A 733 4.92 -33.56 -21.94
C VAL A 733 3.97 -32.49 -22.50
N ARG A 734 3.51 -31.61 -21.66
CA ARG A 734 2.65 -30.50 -22.00
C ARG A 734 3.26 -29.19 -21.57
N LEU A 735 3.42 -28.24 -22.49
CA LEU A 735 3.91 -26.90 -22.23
C LEU A 735 2.77 -25.89 -22.38
N GLY A 736 2.73 -24.91 -21.50
CA GLY A 736 1.76 -23.85 -21.56
C GLY A 736 2.36 -22.51 -21.11
N PHE A 737 2.06 -21.45 -21.84
CA PHE A 737 2.27 -20.06 -21.43
C PHE A 737 0.91 -19.42 -21.19
N THR A 738 0.76 -18.74 -20.03
CA THR A 738 -0.39 -17.90 -19.73
C THR A 738 0.08 -16.50 -19.39
N GLY A 739 -0.35 -15.50 -20.16
CA GLY A 739 -0.12 -14.09 -19.89
C GLY A 739 -1.42 -13.40 -19.46
N ASN A 740 -1.33 -12.54 -18.46
CA ASN A 740 -2.43 -11.67 -18.05
C ASN A 740 -1.93 -10.22 -18.03
N TYR A 741 -2.72 -9.30 -18.55
CA TYR A 741 -2.44 -7.89 -18.52
C TYR A 741 -3.73 -7.11 -18.26
N PHE A 742 -3.67 -6.09 -17.40
CA PHE A 742 -4.81 -5.25 -17.09
C PHE A 742 -4.56 -3.82 -17.57
N PHE A 743 -5.42 -3.30 -18.43
CA PHE A 743 -5.41 -1.92 -18.90
C PHE A 743 -6.36 -1.08 -18.05
N ASN A 744 -5.81 -0.18 -17.24
CA ASN A 744 -6.62 0.72 -16.42
C ASN A 744 -7.39 1.74 -17.27
N TYR A 745 -8.63 2.01 -16.91
CA TYR A 745 -9.42 3.13 -17.47
C TYR A 745 -9.33 4.34 -16.53
N PRO A 746 -9.33 5.58 -17.09
CA PRO A 746 -9.21 6.80 -16.30
C PRO A 746 -10.29 6.96 -15.22
N ARG A 747 -11.51 6.50 -15.48
CA ARG A 747 -12.67 6.59 -14.59
C ARG A 747 -12.87 5.37 -13.69
N GLY A 748 -11.84 4.55 -13.54
CA GLY A 748 -11.86 3.31 -12.78
C GLY A 748 -12.29 2.09 -13.60
N GLY A 749 -11.93 0.89 -13.13
CA GLY A 749 -12.05 -0.34 -13.87
C GLY A 749 -10.96 -0.48 -14.94
N GLY A 750 -11.16 -1.37 -15.90
CA GLY A 750 -10.20 -1.62 -16.95
C GLY A 750 -10.53 -2.84 -17.80
N LEU A 751 -9.71 -3.10 -18.79
CA LEU A 751 -9.77 -4.26 -19.66
C LEU A 751 -8.79 -5.33 -19.15
N ASP A 752 -9.33 -6.47 -18.76
CA ASP A 752 -8.55 -7.70 -18.50
C ASP A 752 -8.26 -8.39 -19.84
N LEU A 753 -7.00 -8.56 -20.19
CA LEU A 753 -6.54 -9.39 -21.31
C LEU A 753 -5.83 -10.60 -20.75
N ARG A 754 -6.29 -11.80 -21.12
CA ARG A 754 -5.58 -13.05 -20.90
C ARG A 754 -5.22 -13.68 -22.24
N VAL A 755 -3.99 -14.12 -22.40
CA VAL A 755 -3.50 -14.88 -23.56
C VAL A 755 -3.00 -16.23 -23.08
N PHE A 756 -3.24 -17.25 -23.89
CA PHE A 756 -2.71 -18.60 -23.68
C PHE A 756 -2.09 -19.12 -24.97
N ALA A 757 -0.96 -19.81 -24.84
CA ALA A 757 -0.35 -20.60 -25.92
C ALA A 757 0.16 -21.90 -25.33
N GLY A 758 -0.22 -23.02 -25.92
CA GLY A 758 0.16 -24.35 -25.43
C GLY A 758 0.59 -25.27 -26.53
N LYS A 759 1.43 -26.25 -26.17
CA LYS A 759 1.90 -27.34 -27.05
C LYS A 759 1.95 -28.63 -26.24
N PHE A 760 1.45 -29.69 -26.87
CA PHE A 760 1.46 -31.05 -26.33
C PHE A 760 2.46 -31.90 -27.13
N PHE A 761 3.18 -32.78 -26.43
CA PHE A 761 4.18 -33.66 -27.01
C PHE A 761 3.99 -35.07 -26.48
N TYR A 762 4.06 -36.06 -27.35
CA TYR A 762 4.17 -37.46 -26.94
C TYR A 762 5.63 -37.84 -26.67
N LEU A 763 5.86 -38.60 -25.63
CA LEU A 763 7.14 -39.24 -25.37
C LEU A 763 7.13 -40.60 -26.08
N GLY A 764 7.92 -40.72 -27.16
CA GLY A 764 7.89 -41.85 -28.11
C GLY A 764 6.73 -41.74 -29.11
N ASP A 765 6.34 -42.86 -29.71
CA ASP A 765 5.37 -42.89 -30.81
C ASP A 765 3.98 -42.45 -30.38
N ARG A 766 3.30 -41.72 -31.26
CA ARG A 766 1.89 -41.33 -31.11
C ARG A 766 0.97 -42.47 -31.53
N THR A 767 0.68 -43.38 -30.58
CA THR A 767 -0.25 -44.49 -30.83
C THR A 767 -1.67 -44.09 -30.46
N PHE A 768 -2.68 -44.85 -30.99
CA PHE A 768 -4.07 -44.63 -30.62
C PHE A 768 -4.29 -44.81 -29.12
N LEU A 769 -3.67 -45.79 -28.51
CA LEU A 769 -3.76 -46.06 -27.07
C LEU A 769 -3.25 -44.86 -26.27
N LYS A 770 -2.09 -44.31 -26.60
CA LYS A 770 -1.55 -43.12 -25.94
C LYS A 770 -2.45 -41.90 -26.12
N GLN A 771 -3.03 -41.69 -27.28
CA GLN A 771 -3.97 -40.61 -27.51
C GLN A 771 -5.18 -40.72 -26.59
N PHE A 772 -5.70 -41.94 -26.40
CA PHE A 772 -6.83 -42.23 -25.51
C PHE A 772 -6.45 -42.06 -24.03
N GLU A 773 -5.32 -42.60 -23.59
CA GLU A 773 -4.86 -42.53 -22.20
C GLU A 773 -4.48 -41.09 -21.78
N THR A 774 -3.97 -40.29 -22.71
CA THR A 774 -3.60 -38.91 -22.45
C THR A 774 -4.73 -37.88 -22.68
N ASP A 775 -5.91 -38.35 -23.08
CA ASP A 775 -7.06 -37.48 -23.40
C ASP A 775 -7.38 -36.43 -22.31
N PRO A 776 -7.39 -36.77 -20.99
CA PRO A 776 -7.64 -35.79 -19.93
C PRO A 776 -6.59 -34.66 -19.83
N TYR A 777 -5.39 -34.85 -20.37
CA TYR A 777 -4.25 -33.90 -20.28
C TYR A 777 -4.12 -33.04 -21.52
N GLN A 778 -4.83 -33.33 -22.61
CA GLN A 778 -4.76 -32.59 -23.87
C GLN A 778 -5.23 -31.13 -23.70
N LEU A 779 -4.77 -30.25 -24.58
CA LEU A 779 -5.14 -28.86 -24.58
C LEU A 779 -6.61 -28.66 -24.98
N ASN A 780 -7.33 -27.78 -24.28
CA ASN A 780 -8.75 -27.58 -24.54
C ASN A 780 -9.10 -26.10 -24.64
N MET A 781 -9.92 -25.73 -25.64
CA MET A 781 -10.38 -24.33 -25.83
C MET A 781 -11.40 -23.94 -24.79
N THR A 782 -12.34 -24.80 -24.46
CA THR A 782 -13.38 -24.54 -23.48
C THR A 782 -12.87 -24.80 -22.06
N GLY A 783 -13.50 -24.18 -21.06
CA GLY A 783 -13.22 -24.47 -19.66
C GLY A 783 -13.57 -25.92 -19.34
N PRO A 784 -12.60 -26.78 -19.01
CA PRO A 784 -12.90 -28.18 -18.74
C PRO A 784 -13.72 -28.35 -17.49
N LYS A 785 -14.65 -29.28 -17.51
CA LYS A 785 -15.38 -29.74 -16.32
C LYS A 785 -14.45 -30.36 -15.29
N GLY A 786 -14.96 -30.68 -14.11
CA GLY A 786 -14.21 -31.31 -13.05
C GLY A 786 -13.44 -32.57 -13.47
N TYR A 787 -13.96 -33.32 -14.41
CA TYR A 787 -13.32 -34.47 -15.04
C TYR A 787 -11.94 -34.17 -15.61
N GLU A 788 -11.75 -33.01 -16.28
CA GLU A 788 -10.48 -32.63 -16.90
C GLU A 788 -9.53 -31.87 -15.93
N ASP A 789 -9.91 -31.68 -14.69
CA ASP A 789 -9.00 -31.23 -13.64
C ASP A 789 -8.15 -32.41 -13.14
N TYR A 790 -7.23 -32.83 -13.99
CA TYR A 790 -6.41 -34.02 -13.79
C TYR A 790 -5.48 -33.96 -12.56
N THR A 791 -5.41 -32.85 -11.87
CA THR A 791 -4.64 -32.72 -10.61
C THR A 791 -5.52 -32.66 -9.37
N TYR A 792 -6.85 -32.69 -9.51
CA TYR A 792 -7.78 -32.51 -8.38
C TYR A 792 -7.44 -31.30 -7.53
N SER A 793 -7.03 -30.19 -8.14
CA SER A 793 -6.58 -28.98 -7.45
C SER A 793 -7.66 -27.92 -7.34
N ASN A 794 -8.73 -28.03 -8.12
CA ASN A 794 -9.84 -27.09 -8.12
C ASN A 794 -11.05 -27.65 -7.37
N TYR A 795 -11.85 -26.77 -6.80
CA TYR A 795 -13.11 -27.13 -6.19
C TYR A 795 -14.20 -27.25 -7.23
N PHE A 796 -14.89 -28.38 -7.26
CA PHE A 796 -16.08 -28.61 -8.07
C PHE A 796 -17.25 -29.10 -7.21
N ILE A 797 -18.46 -28.57 -7.48
CA ILE A 797 -19.68 -29.03 -6.82
C ILE A 797 -19.99 -30.47 -7.25
N GLY A 798 -19.91 -30.76 -8.55
CA GLY A 798 -20.13 -32.09 -9.12
C GLY A 798 -19.13 -32.36 -10.23
N ARG A 799 -17.97 -32.93 -9.86
CA ARG A 799 -16.83 -33.12 -10.77
C ARG A 799 -17.18 -33.90 -12.01
N ASN A 800 -17.87 -35.05 -11.89
CA ASN A 800 -18.27 -35.92 -12.97
C ASN A 800 -19.80 -35.94 -13.21
N GLU A 801 -20.51 -34.91 -12.74
CA GLU A 801 -21.94 -34.75 -12.95
C GLU A 801 -22.24 -34.28 -14.39
N PHE A 802 -23.13 -34.93 -15.09
CA PHE A 802 -23.49 -34.59 -16.47
C PHE A 802 -24.78 -33.78 -16.55
N ASP A 803 -25.67 -33.96 -15.59
CA ASP A 803 -26.97 -33.30 -15.53
C ASP A 803 -27.04 -32.29 -14.40
N ARG A 804 -28.06 -31.44 -14.38
CA ARG A 804 -28.32 -30.43 -13.37
C ARG A 804 -27.33 -29.26 -13.40
N PHE A 805 -27.51 -28.35 -12.47
CA PHE A 805 -26.71 -27.12 -12.37
C PHE A 805 -25.22 -27.40 -12.12
N SER A 806 -24.88 -28.42 -11.35
CA SER A 806 -23.49 -28.79 -11.07
C SER A 806 -22.67 -29.10 -12.32
N SER A 807 -23.33 -29.63 -13.37
CA SER A 807 -22.68 -29.91 -14.66
C SER A 807 -22.27 -28.66 -15.44
N GLN A 808 -22.75 -27.47 -15.05
CA GLN A 808 -22.46 -26.20 -15.72
C GLN A 808 -21.21 -25.52 -15.15
N GLN A 809 -20.58 -26.09 -14.12
CA GLN A 809 -19.32 -25.54 -13.58
C GLN A 809 -18.18 -25.83 -14.55
N ILE A 810 -17.42 -24.75 -14.83
CA ILE A 810 -16.20 -24.80 -15.63
C ILE A 810 -15.02 -24.29 -14.81
N MET A 811 -13.81 -24.51 -15.28
CA MET A 811 -12.63 -23.84 -14.76
C MET A 811 -11.91 -23.07 -15.87
N MET A 812 -11.25 -21.95 -15.49
CA MET A 812 -10.48 -21.14 -16.43
C MET A 812 -9.09 -21.75 -16.63
N ARG A 813 -8.96 -22.57 -17.65
CA ARG A 813 -7.73 -23.25 -18.05
C ARG A 813 -7.55 -23.16 -19.56
N ASP A 814 -6.34 -23.29 -20.06
CA ASP A 814 -5.97 -23.31 -21.48
C ASP A 814 -6.64 -22.19 -22.27
N GLY A 815 -7.51 -22.50 -23.21
CA GLY A 815 -8.24 -21.51 -24.01
C GLY A 815 -9.18 -20.61 -23.22
N GLY A 816 -9.72 -21.11 -22.10
CA GLY A 816 -10.50 -20.32 -21.14
C GLY A 816 -11.83 -19.81 -21.66
N PHE A 817 -12.44 -20.47 -22.67
CA PHE A 817 -13.75 -20.13 -23.19
C PHE A 817 -14.84 -20.43 -22.16
N LYS A 818 -15.91 -19.63 -22.17
CA LYS A 818 -17.02 -19.73 -21.22
C LYS A 818 -18.13 -20.66 -21.72
N VAL A 819 -18.19 -20.92 -23.00
CA VAL A 819 -19.08 -22.01 -23.53
C VAL A 819 -18.60 -23.34 -22.97
N ARG A 820 -19.54 -24.13 -22.47
CA ARG A 820 -19.20 -25.48 -22.01
C ARG A 820 -19.47 -26.49 -23.12
N THR A 821 -18.63 -27.51 -23.24
CA THR A 821 -18.85 -28.67 -24.08
C THR A 821 -18.96 -29.92 -23.22
N ASP A 822 -19.69 -30.90 -23.69
CA ASP A 822 -19.81 -32.17 -22.97
C ASP A 822 -18.55 -33.02 -23.15
N LEU A 823 -18.27 -33.93 -22.21
CA LEU A 823 -17.10 -34.79 -22.22
C LEU A 823 -17.02 -35.66 -23.46
N LEU A 824 -18.20 -36.14 -23.98
CA LEU A 824 -18.28 -37.02 -25.14
C LEU A 824 -18.10 -36.29 -26.48
N SER A 825 -18.24 -34.98 -26.50
CA SER A 825 -18.06 -34.17 -27.72
C SER A 825 -16.75 -33.40 -27.75
N ASN A 826 -15.70 -33.98 -27.28
CA ASN A 826 -14.38 -33.44 -27.08
C ASN A 826 -13.65 -32.96 -28.34
N LYS A 827 -14.30 -32.97 -29.51
CA LYS A 827 -13.68 -32.57 -30.77
C LYS A 827 -13.58 -31.08 -30.99
N ILE A 828 -14.43 -30.29 -30.34
CA ILE A 828 -14.45 -28.84 -30.54
C ILE A 828 -13.41 -28.16 -29.63
N GLY A 829 -12.30 -27.71 -30.26
CA GLY A 829 -11.27 -26.95 -29.56
C GLY A 829 -10.33 -27.79 -28.68
N LYS A 830 -10.44 -29.13 -28.68
CA LYS A 830 -9.51 -30.04 -28.02
C LYS A 830 -8.42 -30.49 -28.98
N THR A 831 -7.18 -30.58 -28.51
CA THR A 831 -6.02 -30.92 -29.32
C THR A 831 -4.88 -31.51 -28.52
N ASP A 832 -4.24 -32.53 -29.11
CA ASP A 832 -2.98 -33.12 -28.64
C ASP A 832 -1.77 -32.52 -29.36
N ASP A 833 -1.92 -31.31 -29.88
CA ASP A 833 -0.86 -30.59 -30.59
C ASP A 833 -0.70 -29.18 -30.04
N TRP A 834 -1.16 -28.12 -30.70
CA TRP A 834 -1.03 -26.76 -30.23
C TRP A 834 -2.36 -26.01 -30.14
N LEU A 835 -2.44 -25.04 -29.23
CA LEU A 835 -3.61 -24.20 -29.03
C LEU A 835 -3.16 -22.79 -28.63
N ILE A 836 -3.83 -21.76 -29.19
CA ILE A 836 -3.65 -20.35 -28.85
C ILE A 836 -5.02 -19.75 -28.64
N ALA A 837 -5.16 -18.93 -27.57
CA ALA A 837 -6.40 -18.24 -27.27
C ALA A 837 -6.13 -16.89 -26.59
N ALA A 838 -7.08 -15.96 -26.76
CA ALA A 838 -7.14 -14.69 -26.07
C ALA A 838 -8.53 -14.51 -25.45
N ASN A 839 -8.56 -13.99 -24.22
CA ASN A 839 -9.78 -13.70 -23.49
C ASN A 839 -9.75 -12.24 -23.06
N LEU A 840 -10.82 -11.53 -23.35
CA LEU A 840 -11.01 -10.11 -23.03
C LEU A 840 -12.20 -9.97 -22.09
N VAL A 841 -12.04 -9.23 -20.99
CA VAL A 841 -13.12 -8.96 -20.04
C VAL A 841 -13.08 -7.50 -19.64
N SER A 842 -14.20 -6.78 -19.81
CA SER A 842 -14.32 -5.36 -19.47
C SER A 842 -15.62 -5.10 -18.69
N PRO A 843 -15.61 -4.18 -17.70
CA PRO A 843 -16.85 -3.79 -17.05
C PRO A 843 -17.81 -3.15 -18.05
N LEU A 844 -19.09 -3.42 -17.91
CA LEU A 844 -20.14 -2.76 -18.68
C LEU A 844 -20.25 -1.29 -18.21
N PRO A 845 -20.15 -0.29 -19.12
CA PRO A 845 -20.33 1.11 -18.76
C PRO A 845 -21.67 1.36 -18.05
N ASN A 846 -21.68 2.17 -17.00
CA ASN A 846 -22.89 2.46 -16.22
C ASN A 846 -24.06 3.01 -17.08
N ALA A 847 -23.73 3.75 -18.16
CA ALA A 847 -24.72 4.31 -19.07
C ALA A 847 -25.60 3.26 -19.77
N ILE A 848 -25.06 2.05 -19.98
CA ILE A 848 -25.75 0.94 -20.66
C ILE A 848 -25.96 -0.28 -19.74
N ASN A 849 -25.59 -0.18 -18.47
CA ASN A 849 -25.81 -1.24 -17.50
C ASN A 849 -27.26 -1.19 -16.99
N PRO A 850 -28.12 -2.18 -17.32
CA PRO A 850 -29.53 -2.16 -16.92
C PRO A 850 -29.72 -2.27 -15.41
N LEU A 851 -28.72 -2.78 -14.68
CA LEU A 851 -28.77 -2.92 -13.22
C LEU A 851 -28.19 -1.70 -12.47
N SER A 852 -27.80 -0.63 -13.19
CA SER A 852 -27.32 0.61 -12.60
C SER A 852 -28.37 1.36 -11.79
N VAL A 853 -29.66 1.04 -11.98
CA VAL A 853 -30.80 1.60 -11.24
C VAL A 853 -30.98 0.99 -9.84
N LEU A 854 -30.33 -0.14 -9.56
CA LEU A 854 -30.44 -0.80 -8.26
C LEU A 854 -29.65 -0.03 -7.18
N PRO A 855 -30.10 -0.04 -5.92
CA PRO A 855 -29.41 0.66 -4.83
C PRO A 855 -28.05 0.04 -4.45
N PHE A 856 -27.69 -1.10 -5.03
CA PHE A 856 -26.42 -1.77 -4.86
C PHE A 856 -25.78 -2.06 -6.23
N LYS A 857 -24.46 -1.93 -6.30
CA LYS A 857 -23.70 -2.12 -7.55
C LYS A 857 -23.51 -3.62 -7.84
N ILE A 858 -24.14 -4.10 -8.93
CA ILE A 858 -23.87 -5.44 -9.45
C ILE A 858 -22.81 -5.33 -10.55
N PRO A 859 -21.64 -5.95 -10.38
CA PRO A 859 -20.52 -5.84 -11.32
C PRO A 859 -20.76 -6.73 -12.56
N ILE A 860 -21.53 -6.22 -13.53
CA ILE A 860 -21.68 -6.87 -14.84
C ILE A 860 -20.48 -6.50 -15.72
N ARG A 861 -19.96 -7.49 -16.41
CA ARG A 861 -18.86 -7.38 -17.38
C ARG A 861 -19.27 -7.97 -18.73
N VAL A 862 -18.63 -7.54 -19.77
CA VAL A 862 -18.69 -8.17 -21.10
C VAL A 862 -17.42 -8.99 -21.26
N PHE A 863 -17.55 -10.20 -21.77
CA PHE A 863 -16.40 -11.02 -22.18
C PHE A 863 -16.44 -11.32 -23.68
N VAL A 864 -15.24 -11.47 -24.25
CA VAL A 864 -15.02 -11.93 -25.62
C VAL A 864 -13.83 -12.88 -25.62
N ASP A 865 -14.01 -14.09 -26.11
CA ASP A 865 -12.96 -15.08 -26.25
C ASP A 865 -12.77 -15.42 -27.73
N ILE A 866 -11.51 -15.51 -28.14
CA ILE A 866 -11.13 -15.95 -29.49
C ILE A 866 -9.95 -16.90 -29.41
N GLY A 867 -9.95 -17.95 -30.24
CA GLY A 867 -8.85 -18.91 -30.25
C GLY A 867 -8.76 -19.73 -31.50
N THR A 868 -7.65 -20.43 -31.62
CA THR A 868 -7.34 -21.33 -32.71
C THR A 868 -6.52 -22.53 -32.21
N TYR A 869 -6.59 -23.66 -32.91
CA TYR A 869 -5.92 -24.88 -32.51
C TYR A 869 -5.55 -25.73 -33.74
N ALA A 870 -4.64 -26.65 -33.59
CA ALA A 870 -4.09 -27.46 -34.69
C ALA A 870 -5.17 -28.13 -35.59
N GLY A 871 -6.24 -28.63 -34.96
CA GLY A 871 -7.35 -29.26 -35.70
C GLY A 871 -8.10 -28.36 -36.66
N ALA A 872 -8.20 -27.06 -36.35
CA ALA A 872 -8.88 -26.06 -37.17
C ALA A 872 -8.14 -25.71 -38.49
N TRP A 873 -6.90 -26.13 -38.63
CA TRP A 873 -6.04 -25.89 -39.83
C TRP A 873 -5.90 -27.13 -40.72
N LYS A 874 -6.54 -28.24 -40.39
CA LYS A 874 -6.56 -29.42 -41.20
C LYS A 874 -7.48 -29.23 -42.44
N LYS A 875 -7.16 -29.90 -43.52
CA LYS A 875 -7.92 -29.78 -44.81
C LYS A 875 -9.42 -30.10 -44.66
N ASN A 876 -9.75 -31.00 -43.74
CA ASN A 876 -11.13 -31.44 -43.46
C ASN A 876 -11.60 -30.99 -42.08
N ALA A 877 -11.24 -29.77 -41.65
CA ALA A 877 -11.63 -29.23 -40.36
C ALA A 877 -13.15 -28.99 -40.32
N GLU A 878 -13.77 -29.44 -39.24
CA GLU A 878 -15.21 -29.21 -38.98
C GLU A 878 -15.47 -27.79 -38.45
N THR A 879 -14.41 -27.03 -38.13
CA THR A 879 -14.48 -25.69 -37.56
C THR A 879 -13.83 -24.66 -38.47
N GLY A 880 -14.23 -23.39 -38.36
CA GLY A 880 -13.44 -22.32 -38.91
C GLY A 880 -12.06 -22.24 -38.27
N ARG A 881 -11.09 -21.58 -38.91
CA ARG A 881 -9.71 -21.42 -38.39
C ARG A 881 -9.68 -20.79 -37.00
N PHE A 882 -10.62 -19.91 -36.71
CA PHE A 882 -10.82 -19.29 -35.41
C PHE A 882 -12.20 -19.63 -34.86
N VAL A 883 -12.26 -19.91 -33.58
CA VAL A 883 -13.49 -20.06 -32.82
C VAL A 883 -13.60 -18.91 -31.84
N TYR A 884 -14.82 -18.54 -31.48
CA TYR A 884 -15.09 -17.45 -30.54
C TYR A 884 -16.33 -17.73 -29.71
N ASP A 885 -16.38 -17.10 -28.52
CA ASP A 885 -17.62 -16.86 -27.78
C ASP A 885 -17.57 -15.49 -27.11
N ALA A 886 -18.74 -14.92 -26.87
CA ALA A 886 -18.90 -13.63 -26.21
C ALA A 886 -20.21 -13.57 -25.43
N GLY A 887 -20.26 -12.78 -24.39
CA GLY A 887 -21.43 -12.68 -23.55
C GLY A 887 -21.27 -11.78 -22.33
N LEU A 888 -22.11 -12.06 -21.34
CA LEU A 888 -22.10 -11.32 -20.08
C LEU A 888 -21.48 -12.19 -18.97
N GLN A 889 -20.73 -11.54 -18.08
CA GLN A 889 -20.15 -12.14 -16.88
C GLN A 889 -20.62 -11.38 -15.65
N LEU A 890 -21.15 -12.09 -14.68
CA LEU A 890 -21.43 -11.60 -13.34
C LEU A 890 -20.35 -12.14 -12.40
N SER A 891 -19.59 -11.22 -11.77
CA SER A 891 -18.51 -11.58 -10.84
C SER A 891 -18.90 -11.22 -9.42
N LEU A 892 -18.96 -12.21 -8.54
CA LEU A 892 -19.35 -12.07 -7.15
C LEU A 892 -18.17 -12.41 -6.23
N PHE A 893 -18.21 -11.89 -5.00
CA PHE A 893 -17.19 -12.13 -3.97
C PHE A 893 -15.75 -11.91 -4.48
N ARG A 894 -15.53 -10.78 -5.18
CA ARG A 894 -14.23 -10.42 -5.76
C ARG A 894 -13.68 -11.49 -6.72
N ASN A 895 -14.51 -11.95 -7.65
CA ASN A 895 -14.23 -12.96 -8.67
C ASN A 895 -14.04 -14.40 -8.11
N VAL A 896 -14.45 -14.69 -6.89
CA VAL A 896 -14.49 -16.08 -6.39
C VAL A 896 -15.58 -16.88 -7.08
N LEU A 897 -16.75 -16.29 -7.28
CA LEU A 897 -17.85 -16.88 -8.05
C LEU A 897 -18.09 -16.03 -9.30
N ASN A 898 -17.95 -16.64 -10.48
CA ASN A 898 -18.27 -16.00 -11.75
C ASN A 898 -19.37 -16.78 -12.45
N ILE A 899 -20.37 -16.10 -12.95
CA ILE A 899 -21.47 -16.66 -13.75
C ILE A 899 -21.34 -16.08 -15.15
N TYR A 900 -21.35 -16.94 -16.15
CA TYR A 900 -21.18 -16.58 -17.55
C TYR A 900 -22.45 -16.89 -18.34
N VAL A 901 -22.88 -15.93 -19.15
CA VAL A 901 -24.02 -16.06 -20.07
C VAL A 901 -23.51 -15.86 -21.49
N PRO A 902 -23.05 -16.92 -22.17
CA PRO A 902 -22.65 -16.84 -23.58
C PRO A 902 -23.83 -16.48 -24.46
N LEU A 903 -23.71 -15.38 -25.22
CA LEU A 903 -24.77 -14.87 -26.11
C LEU A 903 -24.44 -15.07 -27.58
N LEU A 904 -23.15 -14.91 -27.92
CA LEU A 904 -22.63 -15.05 -29.26
C LEU A 904 -21.53 -16.12 -29.26
N TYR A 905 -21.54 -17.02 -30.24
CA TYR A 905 -20.50 -18.04 -30.35
C TYR A 905 -20.43 -18.59 -31.76
N SER A 906 -19.31 -19.21 -32.12
CA SER A 906 -19.06 -19.82 -33.42
C SER A 906 -20.12 -20.81 -33.81
N LYS A 907 -20.36 -20.97 -35.12
CA LYS A 907 -21.37 -21.89 -35.67
C LYS A 907 -21.24 -23.30 -35.12
N VAL A 908 -20.01 -23.79 -34.98
CA VAL A 908 -19.73 -25.16 -34.45
C VAL A 908 -20.26 -25.36 -33.03
N TYR A 909 -20.14 -24.38 -32.15
CA TYR A 909 -20.74 -24.45 -30.79
C TYR A 909 -22.26 -24.39 -30.85
N ARG A 910 -22.80 -23.52 -31.72
CA ARG A 910 -24.25 -23.41 -31.91
C ARG A 910 -24.87 -24.72 -32.42
N ASP A 911 -24.26 -25.37 -33.40
CA ASP A 911 -24.73 -26.60 -33.96
C ASP A 911 -24.64 -27.75 -32.96
N TYR A 912 -23.54 -27.79 -32.19
CA TYR A 912 -23.35 -28.69 -31.08
C TYR A 912 -24.44 -28.54 -29.99
N PHE A 913 -24.71 -27.32 -29.53
CA PHE A 913 -25.79 -27.12 -28.56
C PHE A 913 -27.17 -27.45 -29.09
N LYS A 914 -27.43 -27.28 -30.41
CA LYS A 914 -28.68 -27.70 -31.03
C LYS A 914 -28.86 -29.20 -30.99
N SER A 915 -27.81 -29.96 -31.24
CA SER A 915 -27.85 -31.41 -31.28
C SER A 915 -27.87 -32.10 -29.91
N THR A 916 -27.17 -31.50 -28.92
CA THR A 916 -26.99 -32.11 -27.57
C THR A 916 -27.92 -31.56 -26.50
N ILE A 917 -28.47 -30.34 -26.68
CA ILE A 917 -29.36 -29.69 -25.71
C ILE A 917 -30.67 -29.30 -26.39
N PRO A 918 -31.64 -30.22 -26.48
CA PRO A 918 -32.90 -29.97 -27.19
C PRO A 918 -33.81 -28.99 -26.45
N GLU A 919 -33.83 -29.04 -25.09
CA GLU A 919 -34.74 -28.25 -24.26
C GLU A 919 -34.02 -27.28 -23.34
N LYS A 920 -34.67 -26.13 -23.05
CA LYS A 920 -34.17 -25.10 -22.12
C LYS A 920 -32.73 -24.70 -22.41
N ARG A 921 -32.34 -24.65 -23.67
CA ARG A 921 -30.95 -24.44 -24.16
C ARG A 921 -30.28 -23.23 -23.55
N PHE A 922 -30.97 -22.09 -23.51
CA PHE A 922 -30.41 -20.87 -22.94
C PHE A 922 -29.89 -21.10 -21.49
N TRP A 923 -30.71 -21.67 -20.63
CA TRP A 923 -30.33 -21.89 -19.22
C TRP A 923 -29.26 -22.98 -19.07
N LYS A 924 -29.22 -23.95 -19.92
CA LYS A 924 -28.22 -25.03 -19.90
C LYS A 924 -26.87 -24.60 -20.51
N THR A 925 -26.82 -23.49 -21.29
CA THR A 925 -25.57 -22.95 -21.81
C THR A 925 -24.92 -21.94 -20.86
N VAL A 926 -25.63 -21.47 -19.84
CA VAL A 926 -25.04 -20.69 -18.75
C VAL A 926 -23.99 -21.54 -18.05
N SER A 927 -22.80 -20.98 -17.81
CA SER A 927 -21.73 -21.65 -17.07
C SER A 927 -21.30 -20.81 -15.88
N PHE A 928 -20.59 -21.42 -14.95
CA PHE A 928 -20.03 -20.70 -13.80
C PHE A 928 -18.69 -21.29 -13.37
N SER A 929 -17.85 -20.47 -12.72
CA SER A 929 -16.62 -20.92 -12.08
C SER A 929 -16.60 -20.56 -10.59
N ILE A 930 -15.90 -21.38 -9.81
CA ILE A 930 -15.65 -21.16 -8.38
C ILE A 930 -14.13 -21.23 -8.15
N ASP A 931 -13.50 -20.10 -7.89
CA ASP A 931 -12.05 -19.95 -7.89
C ASP A 931 -11.47 -19.70 -6.48
N ILE A 932 -11.91 -20.46 -5.48
CA ILE A 932 -11.48 -20.32 -4.07
C ILE A 932 -9.96 -20.46 -3.93
N GLN A 933 -9.35 -21.39 -4.67
CA GLN A 933 -7.91 -21.69 -4.60
C GLN A 933 -7.03 -20.61 -5.22
N HIS A 934 -7.60 -19.66 -5.97
CA HIS A 934 -6.89 -18.56 -6.63
C HIS A 934 -7.06 -17.20 -5.94
N ILE A 935 -7.59 -17.20 -4.71
CA ILE A 935 -7.68 -15.98 -3.92
C ILE A 935 -6.28 -15.40 -3.73
N ASN A 936 -6.03 -14.22 -4.31
CA ASN A 936 -4.76 -13.52 -4.22
C ASN A 936 -4.92 -12.29 -3.30
N LEU A 937 -4.49 -12.44 -2.05
CA LEU A 937 -4.56 -11.37 -1.05
C LEU A 937 -3.72 -10.14 -1.45
N ARG A 938 -2.64 -10.32 -2.23
CA ARG A 938 -1.81 -9.20 -2.72
C ARG A 938 -2.54 -8.26 -3.69
N ARG A 939 -3.54 -8.74 -4.42
CA ARG A 939 -4.39 -7.88 -5.24
C ARG A 939 -5.27 -6.94 -4.40
N TRP A 940 -5.49 -7.28 -3.14
CA TRP A 940 -6.30 -6.48 -2.23
C TRP A 940 -5.48 -5.42 -1.50
N ALA A 941 -4.23 -5.72 -1.22
CA ALA A 941 -3.28 -4.85 -0.54
C ALA A 941 -1.86 -5.08 -1.11
N PRO A 942 -1.57 -4.57 -2.32
CA PRO A 942 -0.30 -4.84 -3.01
C PRO A 942 0.92 -4.29 -2.28
N GLN A 943 0.74 -3.26 -1.45
CA GLN A 943 1.80 -2.67 -0.65
C GLN A 943 2.17 -3.53 0.57
N ILE A 944 1.28 -4.41 1.04
CA ILE A 944 1.60 -5.30 2.16
C ILE A 944 2.54 -6.41 1.65
N PRO A 945 3.75 -6.52 2.20
CA PRO A 945 4.80 -7.39 1.67
C PRO A 945 4.64 -8.87 2.06
N PHE A 946 3.55 -9.27 2.68
CA PHE A 946 3.31 -10.62 3.20
C PHE A 946 2.90 -11.64 2.15
#